data_34cff291b65e372fb641d7fe703c470a
#
_entry.id   34cff291b65e372fb641d7fe703c470a
#
_cell.length_a   1.000
_cell.length_b   1.000
_cell.length_c   1.000
_cell.angle_alpha   90.00
_cell.angle_beta   90.00
_cell.angle_gamma   90.00
#
_symmetry.space_group_name_H-M   'P 1'
#
loop_
_entity.id
_entity.type
_entity.pdbx_description
1 polymer ?
#
loop_
_entity_poly.entity_id
_entity_poly.type
_entity_poly.pdbx_seq_one_letter_code
_entity_poly.pdbx_strand_id
1 'polypeptide(L)'
;ACAPTLHRLGIQAFEPILVEGKAIQVHPLVCEAFNADFDGDQMAVHVPLSAEAQAEAKVLMLSTNNVLSPASGNPIVSPSQDMVIGLYYITECHEDLNKATSSYVDVNEALLAYEAGHIKLHTPIKVRVGNLAGDPEIHENIKNRFSELIGDSPINGDELINTTLGITIFNSIMPEDFPYIQSTVRKPEMKKIISEVIERYNKAELRKFLDLMKEIGFKYGSKAGLSVAMTDVKTPPTKNDILEKYEKEAEKVQKQYKDDVITEAERKQKIIEIWNEATDQVQYAMSAELESEQFNPVDMMVKSGARGNMMQVRQLAGMRGLVANPKGDIIERPIKSNFREGMSVLEYFISTHGARKGLADTALRTADSGYLTRRLVDVAAGIVIKEVGDENIDWKGTTKKIKDENGNVSKYLHSSIFGRVLSEDIKKNKKILEYGEKKKLNKGTFIDAEALDAIAKSGVDSIKVLSPFNSLDPESMEPLCYGFSLATGVPVEEGEAVGIISAQSIGEPGTQLTMRTFHTGGVVGLDITSGLPRIVELFEARTPKGKAVLSLINGKIKSIDTTEEGNRIITIQNEKETIEELVLRRQTLLINQGDKVEAGQSLTTGPKDPKEVLQINGVRTCQEYLVDEVQKTYRDQGVEVHDKHVEMIVRQMLRRVRIVRTNDSDFLPNELVDSTLFRKANQELVKKGKVPAEGRSELMGITKASLATDSWLSAASFQETTRVLTEAVMKKSTD
;
A
#
# COMPACT_ATOMS: atom_id res chain seq x y z
N ALA A 1 6.91 24.81 -3.15
CA ALA A 1 6.63 23.67 -4.02
C ALA A 1 7.90 22.91 -4.37
N CYS A 2 7.85 21.59 -4.40
CA CYS A 2 8.90 20.71 -4.91
C CYS A 2 8.40 20.05 -6.21
N ALA A 3 9.18 20.12 -7.27
CA ALA A 3 8.83 19.50 -8.55
C ALA A 3 9.54 18.13 -8.69
N PRO A 4 8.88 17.08 -9.24
CA PRO A 4 7.50 17.07 -9.75
C PRO A 4 6.45 17.04 -8.62
N THR A 5 5.41 17.88 -8.73
CA THR A 5 4.31 17.88 -7.75
C THR A 5 3.33 16.75 -8.07
N LEU A 6 3.51 15.60 -7.43
CA LEU A 6 2.72 14.38 -7.71
C LEU A 6 1.38 14.36 -6.99
N HIS A 7 1.28 15.00 -5.83
CA HIS A 7 0.08 15.07 -5.01
C HIS A 7 -0.05 16.43 -4.32
N ARG A 8 -1.19 16.68 -3.68
CA ARG A 8 -1.47 17.97 -3.02
C ARG A 8 -0.43 18.37 -1.96
N LEU A 9 0.23 17.41 -1.29
CA LEU A 9 1.26 17.68 -0.28
C LEU A 9 2.62 18.09 -0.87
N GLY A 10 2.78 18.07 -2.19
CA GLY A 10 3.94 18.64 -2.89
C GLY A 10 3.95 20.18 -2.88
N ILE A 11 2.87 20.82 -2.43
CA ILE A 11 2.77 22.26 -2.23
C ILE A 11 2.25 22.50 -0.82
N GLN A 12 3.05 23.13 0.04
CA GLN A 12 2.67 23.42 1.43
C GLN A 12 3.00 24.86 1.78
N ALA A 13 2.28 25.43 2.74
CA ALA A 13 2.53 26.75 3.27
C ALA A 13 3.38 26.67 4.55
N PHE A 14 4.27 27.64 4.72
CA PHE A 14 5.15 27.77 5.85
C PHE A 14 5.22 29.24 6.29
N GLU A 15 5.46 29.47 7.56
CA GLU A 15 5.85 30.79 8.07
C GLU A 15 7.37 30.93 7.88
N PRO A 16 7.86 32.01 7.23
CA PRO A 16 9.28 32.16 6.93
C PRO A 16 10.08 32.61 8.16
N ILE A 17 11.26 32.05 8.31
CA ILE A 17 12.30 32.49 9.26
C ILE A 17 13.51 32.92 8.45
N LEU A 18 14.03 34.11 8.74
CA LEU A 18 15.23 34.63 8.07
C LEU A 18 16.47 33.92 8.61
N VAL A 19 17.25 33.37 7.68
CA VAL A 19 18.52 32.68 7.97
C VAL A 19 19.64 33.24 7.09
N GLU A 20 20.88 33.15 7.54
CA GLU A 20 22.04 33.49 6.75
C GLU A 20 22.33 32.39 5.72
N GLY A 21 22.80 32.78 4.54
CA GLY A 21 23.15 31.84 3.46
C GLY A 21 22.26 31.97 2.22
N LYS A 22 22.53 31.13 1.22
CA LYS A 22 21.85 31.16 -0.10
C LYS A 22 20.91 29.97 -0.30
N ALA A 23 20.87 29.02 0.63
CA ALA A 23 20.05 27.82 0.55
C ALA A 23 18.74 27.99 1.32
N ILE A 24 17.66 27.43 0.78
CA ILE A 24 16.40 27.31 1.50
C ILE A 24 16.53 26.17 2.52
N GLN A 25 16.25 26.46 3.79
CA GLN A 25 16.20 25.46 4.84
C GLN A 25 14.76 24.95 5.00
N VAL A 26 14.57 23.64 4.98
CA VAL A 26 13.25 23.00 5.08
C VAL A 26 13.23 22.10 6.30
N HIS A 27 12.08 22.08 7.00
CA HIS A 27 11.90 21.22 8.15
C HIS A 27 12.01 19.73 7.75
N PRO A 28 12.86 18.92 8.40
CA PRO A 28 13.13 17.54 7.96
C PRO A 28 11.89 16.63 7.92
N LEU A 29 10.91 16.85 8.78
CA LEU A 29 9.70 16.02 8.84
C LEU A 29 8.77 16.18 7.63
N VAL A 30 8.92 17.22 6.81
CA VAL A 30 8.13 17.40 5.58
C VAL A 30 8.81 16.82 4.33
N CYS A 31 10.04 16.33 4.44
CA CYS A 31 10.79 15.80 3.31
C CYS A 31 10.10 14.59 2.68
N GLU A 32 9.45 13.70 3.48
CA GLU A 32 8.70 12.55 2.97
C GLU A 32 7.51 13.02 2.11
N ALA A 33 6.79 14.07 2.54
CA ALA A 33 5.65 14.63 1.80
C ALA A 33 6.06 15.29 0.48
N PHE A 34 7.21 15.96 0.44
CA PHE A 34 7.75 16.57 -0.77
C PHE A 34 8.50 15.57 -1.67
N ASN A 35 8.77 14.36 -1.20
CA ASN A 35 9.72 13.43 -1.82
C ASN A 35 11.06 14.12 -2.13
N ALA A 36 11.57 14.91 -1.19
CA ALA A 36 12.77 15.72 -1.32
C ALA A 36 13.89 15.23 -0.42
N ASP A 37 15.12 15.31 -0.90
CA ASP A 37 16.32 15.11 -0.11
C ASP A 37 17.26 16.35 -0.28
N PHE A 38 18.41 16.30 0.35
CA PHE A 38 19.33 17.45 0.39
C PHE A 38 20.57 17.23 -0.49
N ASP A 39 20.45 16.48 -1.58
CA ASP A 39 21.54 16.19 -2.52
C ASP A 39 21.69 17.23 -3.65
N GLY A 40 20.88 18.30 -3.61
CA GLY A 40 20.87 19.36 -4.61
C GLY A 40 19.49 19.65 -5.19
N ASP A 41 18.44 19.11 -4.60
CA ASP A 41 17.05 19.37 -4.99
C ASP A 41 16.73 20.86 -4.96
N GLN A 42 15.93 21.31 -5.93
CA GLN A 42 15.46 22.69 -6.03
C GLN A 42 13.99 22.79 -5.65
N MET A 43 13.63 23.89 -4.99
CA MET A 43 12.25 24.22 -4.64
C MET A 43 11.88 25.61 -5.15
N ALA A 44 10.59 25.79 -5.47
CA ALA A 44 10.02 27.08 -5.81
C ALA A 44 9.27 27.66 -4.61
N VAL A 45 9.45 28.97 -4.38
CA VAL A 45 8.74 29.74 -3.35
C VAL A 45 7.72 30.64 -4.03
N HIS A 46 6.48 30.58 -3.57
CA HIS A 46 5.37 31.42 -4.03
C HIS A 46 4.88 32.25 -2.86
N VAL A 47 4.65 33.54 -3.08
CA VAL A 47 4.14 34.45 -2.05
C VAL A 47 2.68 34.80 -2.36
N PRO A 48 1.71 34.44 -1.46
CA PRO A 48 0.32 34.83 -1.64
C PRO A 48 0.18 36.34 -1.47
N LEU A 49 -0.42 37.03 -2.45
CA LEU A 49 -0.51 38.48 -2.49
C LEU A 49 -1.82 39.03 -1.93
N SER A 50 -2.95 38.37 -2.16
CA SER A 50 -4.25 38.80 -1.64
C SER A 50 -4.53 38.27 -0.24
N ALA A 51 -5.43 38.95 0.49
CA ALA A 51 -5.83 38.54 1.83
C ALA A 51 -6.54 37.18 1.82
N GLU A 52 -7.34 36.92 0.79
CA GLU A 52 -8.03 35.64 0.58
C GLU A 52 -7.01 34.51 0.36
N ALA A 53 -6.03 34.72 -0.52
CA ALA A 53 -4.97 33.74 -0.78
C ALA A 53 -4.13 33.45 0.49
N GLN A 54 -3.86 34.47 1.32
CA GLN A 54 -3.18 34.30 2.60
C GLN A 54 -4.01 33.49 3.59
N ALA A 55 -5.33 33.72 3.64
CA ALA A 55 -6.24 32.98 4.50
C ALA A 55 -6.32 31.51 4.06
N GLU A 56 -6.49 31.25 2.76
CA GLU A 56 -6.48 29.90 2.22
C GLU A 56 -5.17 29.16 2.46
N ALA A 57 -4.02 29.83 2.29
CA ALA A 57 -2.71 29.27 2.58
C ALA A 57 -2.59 28.85 4.05
N LYS A 58 -3.09 29.66 5.00
CA LYS A 58 -3.06 29.34 6.43
C LYS A 58 -4.02 28.22 6.83
N VAL A 59 -5.23 28.20 6.26
CA VAL A 59 -6.26 27.24 6.66
C VAL A 59 -6.06 25.88 5.99
N LEU A 60 -5.79 25.87 4.67
CA LEU A 60 -5.78 24.65 3.86
C LEU A 60 -4.36 24.09 3.63
N MET A 61 -3.35 24.96 3.45
CA MET A 61 -2.04 24.54 2.96
C MET A 61 -0.95 24.51 4.02
N LEU A 62 -1.19 25.00 5.24
CA LEU A 62 -0.17 25.01 6.29
C LEU A 62 0.28 23.58 6.59
N SER A 63 1.59 23.37 6.70
CA SER A 63 2.19 22.04 6.91
C SER A 63 1.65 21.33 8.17
N THR A 64 1.35 22.08 9.23
CA THR A 64 0.77 21.56 10.49
C THR A 64 -0.68 21.06 10.32
N ASN A 65 -1.38 21.46 9.27
CA ASN A 65 -2.73 20.97 8.96
C ASN A 65 -2.73 19.75 8.04
N ASN A 66 -1.58 19.45 7.41
CA ASN A 66 -1.43 18.39 6.41
C ASN A 66 -0.47 17.30 6.91
N VAL A 67 -0.79 16.67 8.03
CA VAL A 67 0.03 15.64 8.67
C VAL A 67 -0.31 14.22 8.24
N LEU A 68 -1.52 13.99 7.71
CA LEU A 68 -2.00 12.69 7.24
C LEU A 68 -1.88 12.57 5.72
N SER A 69 -1.58 11.36 5.25
CA SER A 69 -1.56 11.04 3.82
C SER A 69 -2.99 10.93 3.27
N PRO A 70 -3.35 11.66 2.21
CA PRO A 70 -4.65 11.50 1.56
C PRO A 70 -4.84 10.12 0.90
N ALA A 71 -3.75 9.39 0.64
CA ALA A 71 -3.80 8.08 -0.01
C ALA A 71 -4.20 6.95 0.96
N SER A 72 -3.72 6.97 2.20
CA SER A 72 -3.91 5.88 3.17
C SER A 72 -4.50 6.31 4.51
N GLY A 73 -4.44 7.61 4.85
CA GLY A 73 -4.77 8.12 6.18
C GLY A 73 -3.66 7.94 7.21
N ASN A 74 -2.54 7.31 6.86
CA ASN A 74 -1.40 7.17 7.75
C ASN A 74 -0.62 8.49 7.88
N PRO A 75 0.09 8.74 9.01
CA PRO A 75 0.93 9.90 9.15
C PRO A 75 2.03 9.93 8.08
N ILE A 76 2.12 11.04 7.34
CA ILE A 76 3.20 11.30 6.39
C ILE A 76 4.33 12.08 7.05
N VAL A 77 4.01 12.86 8.08
CA VAL A 77 4.98 13.58 8.90
C VAL A 77 5.53 12.61 9.94
N SER A 78 6.66 11.98 9.63
CA SER A 78 7.30 11.00 10.50
C SER A 78 8.82 11.15 10.51
N PRO A 79 9.52 10.81 11.63
CA PRO A 79 10.97 10.78 11.66
C PRO A 79 11.53 9.87 10.56
N SER A 80 12.68 10.27 10.02
CA SER A 80 13.40 9.51 8.99
C SER A 80 14.90 9.49 9.26
N GLN A 81 15.60 8.53 8.66
CA GLN A 81 17.06 8.43 8.67
C GLN A 81 17.68 8.63 10.09
N ASP A 82 18.49 9.66 10.29
CA ASP A 82 19.23 9.92 11.54
C ASP A 82 18.32 10.15 12.76
N MET A 83 17.13 10.72 12.56
CA MET A 83 16.15 10.87 13.64
C MET A 83 15.68 9.49 14.14
N VAL A 84 15.39 8.58 13.21
CA VAL A 84 14.97 7.21 13.56
C VAL A 84 16.08 6.47 14.28
N ILE A 85 17.31 6.58 13.78
CA ILE A 85 18.48 5.94 14.43
C ILE A 85 18.67 6.46 15.85
N GLY A 86 18.57 7.79 16.05
CA GLY A 86 18.73 8.39 17.37
C GLY A 86 17.66 7.95 18.36
N LEU A 87 16.40 7.91 17.94
CA LEU A 87 15.27 7.45 18.76
C LEU A 87 15.35 5.94 19.05
N TYR A 88 15.74 5.14 18.05
CA TYR A 88 15.99 3.71 18.22
C TYR A 88 17.13 3.49 19.23
N TYR A 89 18.26 4.19 19.06
CA TYR A 89 19.43 4.07 19.94
C TYR A 89 19.10 4.32 21.40
N ILE A 90 18.33 5.37 21.72
CA ILE A 90 17.99 5.65 23.12
C ILE A 90 17.00 4.67 23.72
N THR A 91 16.16 4.03 22.91
CA THR A 91 15.13 3.07 23.36
C THR A 91 15.60 1.62 23.31
N GLU A 92 16.76 1.34 22.69
CA GLU A 92 17.29 0.00 22.61
C GLU A 92 17.79 -0.52 23.97
N CYS A 93 17.47 -1.76 24.30
CA CYS A 93 17.87 -2.41 25.53
C CYS A 93 18.39 -3.82 25.22
N HIS A 94 19.68 -4.04 25.51
CA HIS A 94 20.32 -5.35 25.32
C HIS A 94 20.43 -6.16 26.61
N GLU A 95 20.33 -5.49 27.76
CA GLU A 95 20.46 -6.13 29.05
C GLU A 95 19.07 -6.43 29.65
N ASP A 96 18.99 -7.50 30.44
CA ASP A 96 17.77 -7.82 31.16
C ASP A 96 17.44 -6.70 32.18
N LEU A 97 16.33 -6.01 31.99
CA LEU A 97 15.86 -4.94 32.86
C LEU A 97 15.73 -5.35 34.32
N ASN A 98 15.55 -6.66 34.59
CA ASN A 98 15.47 -7.16 35.95
C ASN A 98 16.84 -7.15 36.69
N LYS A 99 17.96 -6.97 35.99
CA LYS A 99 19.30 -6.85 36.58
C LYS A 99 19.66 -5.44 37.03
N ALA A 100 18.69 -4.53 37.14
CA ALA A 100 18.91 -3.16 37.57
C ALA A 100 19.57 -3.10 38.97
N THR A 101 20.76 -2.51 39.03
CA THR A 101 21.58 -2.39 40.27
C THR A 101 21.43 -1.07 40.94
N SER A 102 21.08 0.00 40.23
CA SER A 102 20.96 1.37 40.74
C SER A 102 19.50 1.78 40.79
N SER A 103 19.13 2.51 41.87
CA SER A 103 17.78 3.02 42.05
C SER A 103 17.83 4.54 42.25
N TYR A 104 16.93 5.25 41.57
CA TYR A 104 16.81 6.71 41.58
C TYR A 104 15.39 7.11 42.00
N VAL A 105 15.29 8.26 42.74
CA VAL A 105 14.00 8.73 43.23
C VAL A 105 13.14 9.28 42.09
N ASP A 106 13.77 10.02 41.17
CA ASP A 106 13.10 10.58 40.01
C ASP A 106 14.00 10.59 38.76
N VAL A 107 13.42 11.04 37.66
CA VAL A 107 14.09 11.12 36.34
C VAL A 107 15.24 12.16 36.37
N ASN A 108 15.09 13.26 37.13
CA ASN A 108 16.10 14.31 37.19
C ASN A 108 17.36 13.81 37.87
N GLU A 109 17.21 13.03 38.96
CA GLU A 109 18.32 12.41 39.66
C GLU A 109 19.07 11.43 38.73
N ALA A 110 18.35 10.60 37.95
CA ALA A 110 18.95 9.73 37.00
C ALA A 110 19.71 10.48 35.88
N LEU A 111 19.16 11.61 35.41
CA LEU A 111 19.82 12.50 34.45
C LEU A 111 21.11 13.08 34.99
N LEU A 112 21.12 13.58 36.27
CA LEU A 112 22.31 14.08 36.91
C LEU A 112 23.38 12.99 37.05
N ALA A 113 22.99 11.76 37.42
CA ALA A 113 23.89 10.63 37.49
C ALA A 113 24.52 10.28 36.13
N TYR A 114 23.76 10.43 35.04
CA TYR A 114 24.27 10.27 33.67
C TYR A 114 25.26 11.36 33.29
N GLU A 115 24.95 12.64 33.60
CA GLU A 115 25.85 13.77 33.33
C GLU A 115 27.14 13.65 34.14
N ALA A 116 27.06 13.12 35.38
CA ALA A 116 28.21 12.83 36.21
C ALA A 116 29.02 11.59 35.76
N GLY A 117 28.52 10.85 34.78
CA GLY A 117 29.20 9.64 34.22
C GLY A 117 29.05 8.37 35.05
N HIS A 118 28.14 8.34 36.03
CA HIS A 118 27.91 7.16 36.85
C HIS A 118 27.09 6.08 36.17
N ILE A 119 26.22 6.45 35.23
CA ILE A 119 25.39 5.54 34.45
C ILE A 119 25.48 5.86 32.95
N LYS A 120 25.21 4.87 32.12
CA LYS A 120 25.07 5.03 30.65
C LYS A 120 23.59 5.04 30.26
N LEU A 121 23.27 5.47 29.04
CA LEU A 121 21.88 5.53 28.53
C LEU A 121 21.15 4.18 28.57
N HIS A 122 21.86 3.10 28.30
CA HIS A 122 21.30 1.73 28.21
C HIS A 122 21.42 0.92 29.52
N THR A 123 22.03 1.49 30.57
CA THR A 123 22.17 0.79 31.85
C THR A 123 20.79 0.58 32.47
N PRO A 124 20.43 -0.67 32.86
CA PRO A 124 19.19 -0.93 33.60
C PRO A 124 19.17 -0.22 34.95
N ILE A 125 18.15 0.55 35.20
CA ILE A 125 17.94 1.33 36.42
C ILE A 125 16.52 1.12 36.96
N LYS A 126 16.35 1.41 38.24
CA LYS A 126 15.03 1.54 38.87
C LYS A 126 14.74 3.01 39.13
N VAL A 127 13.62 3.49 38.62
CA VAL A 127 13.25 4.91 38.80
C VAL A 127 11.75 5.05 39.00
N ARG A 128 11.33 6.07 39.76
CA ARG A 128 9.94 6.50 39.77
C ARG A 128 9.71 7.45 38.61
N VAL A 129 8.71 7.14 37.83
CA VAL A 129 8.42 7.92 36.61
C VAL A 129 7.44 9.08 36.85
N GLY A 130 6.76 9.09 37.99
CA GLY A 130 5.84 10.17 38.32
C GLY A 130 4.79 10.41 37.26
N ASN A 131 4.70 11.64 36.78
CA ASN A 131 3.74 12.05 35.74
C ASN A 131 3.97 11.39 34.38
N LEU A 132 5.14 10.79 34.13
CA LEU A 132 5.39 10.08 32.86
C LEU A 132 4.69 8.71 32.77
N ALA A 133 4.03 8.27 33.85
CA ALA A 133 3.26 7.02 33.87
C ALA A 133 2.08 7.04 32.90
N GLY A 134 1.55 8.24 32.59
CA GLY A 134 0.37 8.43 31.76
C GLY A 134 -0.95 8.13 32.47
N ASP A 135 -2.05 8.23 31.72
CA ASP A 135 -3.40 7.98 32.22
C ASP A 135 -3.75 6.47 32.10
N PRO A 136 -4.15 5.81 33.20
CA PRO A 136 -4.60 4.42 33.16
C PRO A 136 -5.81 4.16 32.25
N GLU A 137 -6.73 5.13 32.07
CA GLU A 137 -7.87 4.98 31.17
C GLU A 137 -7.41 4.97 29.72
N ILE A 138 -6.48 5.82 29.34
CA ILE A 138 -5.91 5.83 28.00
C ILE A 138 -5.14 4.52 27.75
N HIS A 139 -4.37 4.03 28.74
CA HIS A 139 -3.67 2.75 28.65
C HIS A 139 -4.62 1.61 28.30
N GLU A 140 -5.73 1.44 29.02
CA GLU A 140 -6.71 0.39 28.74
C GLU A 140 -7.34 0.53 27.35
N ASN A 141 -7.57 1.75 26.89
CA ASN A 141 -8.17 2.01 25.57
C ASN A 141 -7.23 1.63 24.42
N ILE A 142 -5.93 1.88 24.55
CA ILE A 142 -4.95 1.62 23.47
C ILE A 142 -4.18 0.31 23.62
N LYS A 143 -4.27 -0.35 24.77
CA LYS A 143 -3.54 -1.58 25.11
C LYS A 143 -3.53 -2.63 23.98
N ASN A 144 -4.67 -2.83 23.34
CA ASN A 144 -4.79 -3.85 22.28
C ASN A 144 -3.96 -3.54 21.02
N ARG A 145 -3.72 -2.26 20.73
CA ARG A 145 -2.92 -1.80 19.59
C ARG A 145 -1.44 -1.66 19.93
N PHE A 146 -1.14 -1.44 21.23
CA PHE A 146 0.18 -1.07 21.73
C PHE A 146 0.74 -2.03 22.79
N SER A 147 0.16 -3.22 22.98
CA SER A 147 0.58 -4.16 24.04
C SER A 147 2.08 -4.43 24.07
N GLU A 148 2.72 -4.55 22.91
CA GLU A 148 4.17 -4.74 22.79
C GLU A 148 4.99 -3.53 23.24
N LEU A 149 4.42 -2.32 23.20
CA LEU A 149 5.10 -1.07 23.53
C LEU A 149 4.85 -0.62 24.97
N ILE A 150 3.61 -0.73 25.46
CA ILE A 150 3.20 -0.20 26.77
C ILE A 150 3.02 -1.29 27.85
N GLY A 151 3.09 -2.58 27.45
CA GLY A 151 2.87 -3.71 28.36
C GLY A 151 1.38 -3.97 28.67
N ASP A 152 1.16 -4.97 29.53
CA ASP A 152 -0.19 -5.47 29.82
C ASP A 152 -0.93 -4.73 30.94
N SER A 153 -0.23 -3.94 31.75
CA SER A 153 -0.80 -3.22 32.88
C SER A 153 -0.34 -1.77 32.94
N PRO A 154 -1.21 -0.83 33.35
CA PRO A 154 -0.81 0.55 33.52
C PRO A 154 0.27 0.66 34.63
N ILE A 155 1.22 1.55 34.41
CA ILE A 155 2.30 1.80 35.38
C ILE A 155 1.79 2.76 36.46
N ASN A 156 2.13 2.46 37.71
CA ASN A 156 1.93 3.39 38.81
C ASN A 156 3.17 4.28 38.91
N GLY A 157 2.98 5.59 38.72
CA GLY A 157 4.09 6.57 38.73
C GLY A 157 4.85 6.64 40.05
N ASP A 158 4.24 6.28 41.17
CA ASP A 158 4.86 6.27 42.51
C ASP A 158 5.71 5.05 42.80
N GLU A 159 5.58 3.99 41.96
CA GLU A 159 6.35 2.77 42.11
C GLU A 159 7.69 2.84 41.34
N LEU A 160 8.68 2.08 41.84
CA LEU A 160 9.96 1.92 41.16
C LEU A 160 9.79 0.91 40.01
N ILE A 161 9.98 1.38 38.79
CA ILE A 161 9.94 0.53 37.61
C ILE A 161 11.36 0.23 37.11
N ASN A 162 11.52 -0.95 36.52
CA ASN A 162 12.74 -1.34 35.84
C ASN A 162 12.73 -0.77 34.43
N THR A 163 13.66 0.11 34.11
CA THR A 163 13.75 0.78 32.80
C THR A 163 15.19 1.16 32.48
N THR A 164 15.41 1.86 31.38
CA THR A 164 16.68 2.53 31.09
C THR A 164 16.50 4.04 31.07
N LEU A 165 17.58 4.78 31.27
CA LEU A 165 17.52 6.24 31.19
C LEU A 165 17.08 6.70 29.78
N GLY A 166 17.52 6.00 28.73
CA GLY A 166 17.14 6.33 27.36
C GLY A 166 15.63 6.21 27.10
N ILE A 167 14.99 5.14 27.56
CA ILE A 167 13.53 4.96 27.48
C ILE A 167 12.80 6.08 28.26
N THR A 168 13.32 6.45 29.43
CA THR A 168 12.72 7.53 30.22
C THR A 168 12.84 8.89 29.53
N ILE A 169 13.96 9.18 28.88
CA ILE A 169 14.14 10.40 28.05
C ILE A 169 13.15 10.38 26.87
N PHE A 170 12.93 9.25 26.23
CA PHE A 170 11.95 9.13 25.18
C PHE A 170 10.52 9.43 25.69
N ASN A 171 10.16 8.92 26.86
CA ASN A 171 8.86 9.19 27.45
C ASN A 171 8.69 10.66 27.89
N SER A 172 9.76 11.38 28.18
CA SER A 172 9.67 12.80 28.55
C SER A 172 9.21 13.75 27.43
N ILE A 173 9.23 13.29 26.18
CA ILE A 173 8.69 14.07 25.04
C ILE A 173 7.23 13.76 24.73
N MET A 174 6.69 12.67 25.31
CA MET A 174 5.29 12.32 25.11
C MET A 174 4.37 13.32 25.79
N PRO A 175 3.12 13.47 25.31
CA PRO A 175 2.09 14.16 26.08
C PRO A 175 1.93 13.55 27.47
N GLU A 176 1.60 14.36 28.49
CA GLU A 176 1.58 13.95 29.91
C GLU A 176 0.65 12.75 30.20
N ASP A 177 -0.45 12.67 29.47
CA ASP A 177 -1.45 11.59 29.65
C ASP A 177 -1.14 10.32 28.84
N PHE A 178 -0.12 10.33 27.97
CA PHE A 178 0.20 9.19 27.12
C PHE A 178 0.84 8.07 27.95
N PRO A 179 0.41 6.79 27.79
CA PRO A 179 0.97 5.67 28.55
C PRO A 179 2.47 5.50 28.32
N TYR A 180 3.19 5.13 29.39
CA TYR A 180 4.62 4.93 29.37
C TYR A 180 5.05 3.82 28.43
N ILE A 181 5.92 4.13 27.48
CA ILE A 181 6.50 3.19 26.53
C ILE A 181 7.64 2.44 27.21
N GLN A 182 7.59 1.11 27.16
CA GLN A 182 8.52 0.22 27.88
C GLN A 182 9.52 -0.49 26.96
N SER A 183 9.28 -0.48 25.65
CA SER A 183 10.08 -1.24 24.69
C SER A 183 10.76 -0.37 23.65
N THR A 184 11.63 -1.00 22.85
CA THR A 184 12.36 -0.37 21.75
C THR A 184 11.42 0.14 20.69
N VAL A 185 11.61 1.37 20.22
CA VAL A 185 10.77 2.04 19.25
C VAL A 185 11.46 2.08 17.89
N ARG A 186 10.88 1.38 16.89
CA ARG A 186 11.32 1.37 15.49
C ARG A 186 10.45 2.31 14.67
N LYS A 187 10.79 2.48 13.38
CA LYS A 187 10.00 3.35 12.47
C LYS A 187 8.50 3.00 12.38
N PRO A 188 8.08 1.72 12.29
CA PRO A 188 6.66 1.36 12.30
C PRO A 188 5.95 1.75 13.62
N GLU A 189 6.60 1.50 14.76
CA GLU A 189 6.06 1.86 16.07
C GLU A 189 5.94 3.38 16.23
N MET A 190 6.93 4.15 15.75
CA MET A 190 6.86 5.62 15.73
C MET A 190 5.66 6.12 14.93
N LYS A 191 5.39 5.52 13.75
CA LYS A 191 4.21 5.89 12.96
C LYS A 191 2.91 5.59 13.70
N LYS A 192 2.81 4.47 14.41
CA LYS A 192 1.63 4.14 15.25
C LYS A 192 1.45 5.16 16.38
N ILE A 193 2.52 5.51 17.08
CA ILE A 193 2.50 6.50 18.16
C ILE A 193 2.02 7.86 17.62
N ILE A 194 2.57 8.31 16.51
CA ILE A 194 2.18 9.57 15.86
C ILE A 194 0.70 9.55 15.47
N SER A 195 0.19 8.43 14.90
CA SER A 195 -1.24 8.26 14.59
C SER A 195 -2.12 8.48 15.82
N GLU A 196 -1.76 7.83 16.95
CA GLU A 196 -2.52 7.94 18.19
C GLU A 196 -2.50 9.37 18.74
N VAL A 197 -1.34 10.03 18.68
CA VAL A 197 -1.21 11.44 19.09
C VAL A 197 -2.05 12.37 18.20
N ILE A 198 -2.14 12.13 16.90
CA ILE A 198 -2.99 12.91 15.99
C ILE A 198 -4.48 12.75 16.32
N GLU A 199 -4.90 11.53 16.69
CA GLU A 199 -6.31 11.25 17.02
C GLU A 199 -6.76 11.87 18.35
N ARG A 200 -5.89 11.92 19.35
CA ARG A 200 -6.27 12.30 20.72
C ARG A 200 -5.97 13.74 21.09
N TYR A 201 -4.88 14.29 20.56
CA TYR A 201 -4.36 15.57 21.04
C TYR A 201 -4.59 16.69 20.00
N ASN A 202 -4.55 17.92 20.50
CA ASN A 202 -4.72 19.09 19.66
C ASN A 202 -3.46 19.35 18.79
N LYS A 203 -3.61 20.16 17.74
CA LYS A 203 -2.52 20.47 16.80
C LYS A 203 -1.31 21.17 17.45
N ALA A 204 -1.50 21.87 18.53
CA ALA A 204 -0.38 22.57 19.23
C ALA A 204 0.49 21.57 19.99
N GLU A 205 -0.12 20.60 20.67
CA GLU A 205 0.58 19.51 21.35
C GLU A 205 1.27 18.59 20.35
N LEU A 206 0.59 18.23 19.28
CA LEU A 206 1.17 17.45 18.20
C LEU A 206 2.42 18.13 17.62
N ARG A 207 2.37 19.43 17.34
CA ARG A 207 3.53 20.19 16.85
C ARG A 207 4.69 20.12 17.83
N LYS A 208 4.42 20.39 19.13
CA LYS A 208 5.44 20.34 20.18
C LYS A 208 6.08 18.94 20.27
N PHE A 209 5.26 17.91 20.24
CA PHE A 209 5.71 16.51 20.25
C PHE A 209 6.63 16.19 19.07
N LEU A 210 6.23 16.54 17.84
CA LEU A 210 7.02 16.28 16.63
C LEU A 210 8.35 17.05 16.61
N ASP A 211 8.34 18.31 17.08
CA ASP A 211 9.57 19.10 17.17
C ASP A 211 10.53 18.53 18.21
N LEU A 212 10.05 18.13 19.39
CA LEU A 212 10.87 17.48 20.42
C LEU A 212 11.40 16.13 19.95
N MET A 213 10.58 15.33 19.25
CA MET A 213 11.01 14.05 18.68
C MET A 213 12.16 14.25 17.68
N LYS A 214 12.07 15.25 16.81
CA LYS A 214 13.14 15.62 15.88
C LYS A 214 14.42 16.02 16.62
N GLU A 215 14.32 16.90 17.62
CA GLU A 215 15.47 17.41 18.38
C GLU A 215 16.20 16.30 19.14
N ILE A 216 15.45 15.45 19.84
CA ILE A 216 16.02 14.32 20.57
C ILE A 216 16.62 13.30 19.60
N GLY A 217 15.92 13.00 18.49
CA GLY A 217 16.43 12.09 17.46
C GLY A 217 17.79 12.54 16.93
N PHE A 218 17.95 13.79 16.54
CA PHE A 218 19.23 14.33 16.07
C PHE A 218 20.27 14.41 17.18
N LYS A 219 19.90 14.87 18.39
CA LYS A 219 20.82 14.99 19.52
C LYS A 219 21.46 13.65 19.87
N TYR A 220 20.67 12.60 20.00
CA TYR A 220 21.18 11.28 20.38
C TYR A 220 21.71 10.49 19.19
N GLY A 221 21.23 10.70 17.97
CA GLY A 221 21.86 10.19 16.76
C GLY A 221 23.29 10.69 16.60
N SER A 222 23.52 12.00 16.84
CA SER A 222 24.87 12.58 16.83
C SER A 222 25.73 12.07 17.99
N LYS A 223 25.17 11.93 19.22
CA LYS A 223 25.89 11.38 20.37
C LYS A 223 26.23 9.91 20.22
N ALA A 224 25.40 9.12 19.54
CA ALA A 224 25.67 7.73 19.25
C ALA A 224 26.94 7.54 18.41
N GLY A 225 27.28 8.52 17.56
CA GLY A 225 28.52 8.50 16.76
C GLY A 225 28.62 7.30 15.84
N LEU A 226 27.50 6.83 15.27
CA LEU A 226 27.47 5.64 14.43
C LEU A 226 28.35 5.81 13.20
N SER A 227 29.27 4.90 13.03
CA SER A 227 30.18 4.84 11.89
C SER A 227 30.13 3.43 11.31
N VAL A 228 30.07 3.30 10.00
CA VAL A 228 30.01 2.02 9.29
C VAL A 228 31.37 1.73 8.66
N ALA A 229 31.94 0.60 9.02
CA ALA A 229 33.18 0.08 8.46
C ALA A 229 32.92 -1.25 7.70
N MET A 230 33.84 -1.61 6.81
CA MET A 230 33.76 -2.91 6.10
C MET A 230 33.87 -4.11 7.05
N THR A 231 34.41 -3.89 8.24
CA THR A 231 34.53 -4.92 9.30
C THR A 231 33.20 -5.23 9.98
N ASP A 232 32.26 -4.31 9.98
CA ASP A 232 30.97 -4.45 10.68
C ASP A 232 30.01 -5.36 9.90
N VAL A 233 30.29 -5.54 8.60
CA VAL A 233 29.55 -6.43 7.73
C VAL A 233 30.26 -7.79 7.70
N LYS A 234 29.93 -8.71 8.62
CA LYS A 234 30.56 -10.02 8.73
C LYS A 234 29.92 -11.05 7.82
N THR A 235 30.77 -11.82 7.13
CA THR A 235 30.31 -13.00 6.40
C THR A 235 30.16 -14.16 7.40
N PRO A 236 29.01 -14.86 7.43
CA PRO A 236 28.82 -15.96 8.36
C PRO A 236 29.84 -17.08 8.09
N PRO A 237 30.51 -17.64 9.13
CA PRO A 237 31.52 -18.67 8.96
C PRO A 237 30.96 -19.95 8.35
N THR A 238 29.68 -20.22 8.56
CA THR A 238 28.97 -21.40 8.05
C THR A 238 28.58 -21.30 6.56
N LYS A 239 28.85 -20.15 5.89
CA LYS A 239 28.48 -19.93 4.49
C LYS A 239 29.00 -21.03 3.56
N ASN A 240 30.29 -21.40 3.69
CA ASN A 240 30.90 -22.35 2.78
C ASN A 240 30.30 -23.76 2.94
N ASP A 241 30.01 -24.18 4.17
CA ASP A 241 29.38 -25.47 4.44
C ASP A 241 27.96 -25.56 3.84
N ILE A 242 27.21 -24.48 3.97
CA ILE A 242 25.90 -24.37 3.37
C ILE A 242 26.00 -24.46 1.83
N LEU A 243 26.90 -23.71 1.22
CA LEU A 243 27.08 -23.72 -0.24
C LEU A 243 27.50 -25.10 -0.76
N GLU A 244 28.41 -25.78 -0.11
CA GLU A 244 28.82 -27.16 -0.50
C GLU A 244 27.69 -28.17 -0.44
N LYS A 245 26.80 -28.06 0.57
CA LYS A 245 25.62 -28.91 0.66
C LYS A 245 24.72 -28.75 -0.57
N TYR A 246 24.36 -27.52 -0.89
CA TYR A 246 23.46 -27.23 -2.01
C TYR A 246 24.12 -27.43 -3.39
N GLU A 247 25.45 -27.32 -3.50
CA GLU A 247 26.19 -27.72 -4.70
C GLU A 247 26.03 -29.22 -4.98
N LYS A 248 26.20 -30.06 -3.98
CA LYS A 248 26.00 -31.50 -4.10
C LYS A 248 24.57 -31.87 -4.49
N GLU A 249 23.57 -31.10 -4.02
CA GLU A 249 22.18 -31.29 -4.43
C GLU A 249 21.94 -30.87 -5.88
N ALA A 250 22.48 -29.73 -6.31
CA ALA A 250 22.42 -29.28 -7.69
C ALA A 250 23.12 -30.24 -8.68
N GLU A 251 24.27 -30.82 -8.28
CA GLU A 251 24.94 -31.83 -9.09
C GLU A 251 24.11 -33.13 -9.24
N LYS A 252 23.36 -33.54 -8.21
CA LYS A 252 22.43 -34.67 -8.31
C LYS A 252 21.34 -34.43 -9.33
N VAL A 253 20.74 -33.22 -9.32
CA VAL A 253 19.71 -32.84 -10.30
C VAL A 253 20.30 -32.83 -11.72
N GLN A 254 21.55 -32.35 -11.87
CA GLN A 254 22.23 -32.34 -13.15
C GLN A 254 22.59 -33.74 -13.67
N LYS A 255 22.89 -34.70 -12.77
CA LYS A 255 23.04 -36.11 -13.12
C LYS A 255 21.69 -36.72 -13.57
N GLN A 256 20.61 -36.48 -12.83
CA GLN A 256 19.26 -36.95 -13.21
C GLN A 256 18.86 -36.48 -14.61
N TYR A 257 19.23 -35.24 -14.97
CA TYR A 257 19.00 -34.75 -16.33
C TYR A 257 19.87 -35.44 -17.39
N LYS A 258 21.15 -35.72 -17.08
CA LYS A 258 22.04 -36.47 -17.98
C LYS A 258 21.61 -37.92 -18.19
N ASP A 259 20.94 -38.48 -17.18
CA ASP A 259 20.39 -39.84 -17.19
C ASP A 259 18.96 -39.88 -17.79
N ASP A 260 18.50 -38.78 -18.43
CA ASP A 260 17.19 -38.59 -19.07
C ASP A 260 15.98 -38.86 -18.14
N VAL A 261 16.15 -38.72 -16.83
CA VAL A 261 15.09 -38.93 -15.83
C VAL A 261 14.14 -37.73 -15.73
N ILE A 262 14.64 -36.52 -15.99
CA ILE A 262 13.90 -35.25 -15.88
C ILE A 262 14.04 -34.43 -17.16
N THR A 263 13.00 -33.62 -17.45
CA THR A 263 13.01 -32.70 -18.58
C THR A 263 13.89 -31.46 -18.30
N GLU A 264 14.30 -30.75 -19.36
CA GLU A 264 15.09 -29.51 -19.22
C GLU A 264 14.35 -28.44 -18.40
N ALA A 265 13.03 -28.32 -18.56
CA ALA A 265 12.21 -27.37 -17.80
C ALA A 265 12.18 -27.72 -16.30
N GLU A 266 11.99 -28.99 -15.97
CA GLU A 266 12.03 -29.47 -14.57
C GLU A 266 13.41 -29.32 -13.94
N ARG A 267 14.47 -29.60 -14.69
CA ARG A 267 15.85 -29.37 -14.25
C ARG A 267 16.06 -27.89 -13.87
N LYS A 268 15.68 -26.98 -14.76
CA LYS A 268 15.81 -25.55 -14.56
C LYS A 268 15.05 -25.10 -13.32
N GLN A 269 13.82 -25.55 -13.16
CA GLN A 269 12.99 -25.19 -12.01
C GLN A 269 13.60 -25.70 -10.70
N LYS A 270 14.01 -26.97 -10.65
CA LYS A 270 14.64 -27.56 -9.44
C LYS A 270 15.95 -26.85 -9.06
N ILE A 271 16.78 -26.48 -10.04
CA ILE A 271 18.01 -25.73 -9.78
C ILE A 271 17.70 -24.35 -9.18
N ILE A 272 16.67 -23.65 -9.69
CA ILE A 272 16.22 -22.37 -9.15
C ILE A 272 15.74 -22.51 -7.71
N GLU A 273 14.93 -23.53 -7.42
CA GLU A 273 14.43 -23.81 -6.06
C GLU A 273 15.58 -24.08 -5.08
N ILE A 274 16.54 -24.93 -5.44
CA ILE A 274 17.71 -25.27 -4.63
C ILE A 274 18.52 -23.99 -4.29
N TRP A 275 18.78 -23.14 -5.28
CA TRP A 275 19.58 -21.94 -5.05
C TRP A 275 18.83 -20.84 -4.30
N ASN A 276 17.51 -20.76 -4.43
CA ASN A 276 16.69 -19.88 -3.59
C ASN A 276 16.76 -20.32 -2.12
N GLU A 277 16.57 -21.62 -1.86
CA GLU A 277 16.68 -22.17 -0.51
C GLU A 277 18.08 -21.95 0.09
N ALA A 278 19.14 -22.19 -0.69
CA ALA A 278 20.50 -21.87 -0.27
C ALA A 278 20.69 -20.41 0.10
N THR A 279 20.10 -19.51 -0.69
CA THR A 279 20.16 -18.05 -0.46
C THR A 279 19.47 -17.68 0.85
N ASP A 280 18.32 -18.28 1.14
CA ASP A 280 17.56 -18.04 2.38
C ASP A 280 18.32 -18.60 3.61
N GLN A 281 18.90 -19.77 3.52
CA GLN A 281 19.72 -20.34 4.60
C GLN A 281 20.95 -19.48 4.91
N VAL A 282 21.63 -18.96 3.90
CA VAL A 282 22.74 -18.01 4.09
C VAL A 282 22.24 -16.72 4.74
N GLN A 283 21.06 -16.23 4.37
CA GLN A 283 20.45 -15.04 5.00
C GLN A 283 20.15 -15.28 6.49
N TYR A 284 19.59 -16.44 6.86
CA TYR A 284 19.34 -16.78 8.26
C TYR A 284 20.64 -16.84 9.07
N ALA A 285 21.66 -17.50 8.56
CA ALA A 285 22.96 -17.58 9.21
C ALA A 285 23.59 -16.20 9.40
N MET A 286 23.46 -15.31 8.41
CA MET A 286 23.96 -13.94 8.48
C MET A 286 23.18 -13.11 9.52
N SER A 287 21.85 -13.24 9.57
CA SER A 287 21.02 -12.54 10.55
C SER A 287 21.41 -12.93 11.97
N ALA A 288 21.60 -14.21 12.23
CA ALA A 288 22.03 -14.70 13.53
C ALA A 288 23.42 -14.17 13.94
N GLU A 289 24.36 -14.06 13.00
CA GLU A 289 25.68 -13.48 13.26
C GLU A 289 25.61 -12.00 13.58
N LEU A 290 24.81 -11.22 12.83
CA LEU A 290 24.61 -9.80 13.12
C LEU A 290 23.94 -9.56 14.48
N GLU A 291 23.00 -10.40 14.88
CA GLU A 291 22.32 -10.31 16.18
C GLU A 291 23.22 -10.65 17.37
N SER A 292 24.27 -11.43 17.14
CA SER A 292 25.24 -11.77 18.19
C SER A 292 26.09 -10.59 18.66
N GLU A 293 26.19 -9.54 17.84
CA GLU A 293 26.96 -8.33 18.14
C GLU A 293 26.07 -7.23 18.69
N GLN A 294 26.39 -6.74 19.88
CA GLN A 294 25.72 -5.58 20.47
C GLN A 294 26.13 -4.30 19.73
N PHE A 295 25.16 -3.46 19.42
CA PHE A 295 25.36 -2.15 18.80
C PHE A 295 26.10 -2.20 17.43
N ASN A 296 25.88 -3.24 16.63
CA ASN A 296 26.38 -3.24 15.25
C ASN A 296 25.67 -2.14 14.44
N PRO A 297 26.41 -1.17 13.86
CA PRO A 297 25.80 -0.03 13.15
C PRO A 297 24.89 -0.44 11.99
N VAL A 298 25.25 -1.49 11.26
CA VAL A 298 24.48 -1.99 10.11
C VAL A 298 23.18 -2.64 10.57
N ASP A 299 23.22 -3.42 11.63
CA ASP A 299 22.04 -4.06 12.23
C ASP A 299 21.07 -2.98 12.76
N MET A 300 21.60 -1.98 13.48
CA MET A 300 20.81 -0.85 13.98
C MET A 300 20.13 -0.08 12.85
N MET A 301 20.81 0.19 11.74
CA MET A 301 20.24 0.89 10.59
C MET A 301 19.06 0.11 9.97
N VAL A 302 19.21 -1.20 9.85
CA VAL A 302 18.20 -2.07 9.24
C VAL A 302 17.04 -2.35 10.19
N LYS A 303 17.31 -2.73 11.43
CA LYS A 303 16.29 -3.05 12.45
C LYS A 303 15.44 -1.85 12.83
N SER A 304 16.06 -0.67 12.96
CA SER A 304 15.32 0.57 13.21
C SER A 304 14.38 0.97 12.06
N GLY A 305 14.63 0.48 10.84
CA GLY A 305 13.94 0.91 9.64
C GLY A 305 14.39 2.29 9.12
N ALA A 306 15.54 2.79 9.59
CA ALA A 306 16.10 4.08 9.15
C ALA A 306 16.59 4.04 7.71
N ARG A 307 17.39 3.03 7.38
CA ARG A 307 17.95 2.86 6.02
C ARG A 307 18.34 1.40 5.76
N GLY A 308 18.11 0.97 4.53
CA GLY A 308 18.46 -0.38 4.09
C GLY A 308 17.42 -1.44 4.45
N ASN A 309 17.65 -2.63 3.94
CA ASN A 309 16.87 -3.83 4.27
C ASN A 309 17.79 -5.05 4.32
N MET A 310 17.31 -6.14 4.91
CA MET A 310 18.08 -7.37 5.09
C MET A 310 18.55 -7.98 3.75
N MET A 311 17.81 -7.78 2.67
CA MET A 311 18.18 -8.23 1.33
C MET A 311 19.44 -7.51 0.80
N GLN A 312 19.59 -6.22 1.10
CA GLN A 312 20.79 -5.44 0.72
C GLN A 312 22.00 -5.89 1.55
N VAL A 313 21.82 -6.13 2.86
CA VAL A 313 22.88 -6.64 3.72
C VAL A 313 23.32 -8.05 3.27
N ARG A 314 22.38 -8.89 2.84
CA ARG A 314 22.69 -10.21 2.26
C ARG A 314 23.62 -10.11 1.06
N GLN A 315 23.40 -9.13 0.17
CA GLN A 315 24.30 -8.91 -0.97
C GLN A 315 25.69 -8.43 -0.55
N LEU A 316 25.80 -7.73 0.58
CA LEU A 316 27.08 -7.24 1.11
C LEU A 316 27.87 -8.34 1.82
N ALA A 317 27.22 -9.15 2.69
CA ALA A 317 27.85 -10.09 3.59
C ALA A 317 27.55 -11.58 3.32
N GLY A 318 26.41 -11.88 2.73
CA GLY A 318 25.96 -13.23 2.44
C GLY A 318 26.35 -13.69 1.04
N MET A 319 25.38 -13.83 0.16
CA MET A 319 25.56 -14.10 -1.26
C MET A 319 24.56 -13.29 -2.09
N ARG A 320 24.92 -12.99 -3.33
CA ARG A 320 24.01 -12.27 -4.23
C ARG A 320 22.87 -13.16 -4.73
N GLY A 321 23.15 -14.43 -5.01
CA GLY A 321 22.14 -15.39 -5.46
C GLY A 321 21.91 -15.37 -6.98
N LEU A 322 20.70 -15.77 -7.40
CA LEU A 322 20.31 -15.82 -8.80
C LEU A 322 20.04 -14.43 -9.36
N VAL A 323 20.42 -14.19 -10.60
CA VAL A 323 20.22 -12.93 -11.34
C VAL A 323 19.53 -13.18 -12.65
N ALA A 324 18.79 -12.18 -13.12
CA ALA A 324 18.11 -12.22 -14.42
C ALA A 324 19.02 -11.69 -15.53
N ASN A 325 18.88 -12.25 -16.74
CA ASN A 325 19.49 -11.74 -17.95
C ASN A 325 18.74 -10.47 -18.45
N PRO A 326 19.24 -9.77 -19.50
CA PRO A 326 18.56 -8.60 -20.05
C PRO A 326 17.13 -8.87 -20.57
N LYS A 327 16.83 -10.11 -20.96
CA LYS A 327 15.49 -10.53 -21.44
C LYS A 327 14.52 -10.78 -20.30
N GLY A 328 15.01 -10.94 -19.07
CA GLY A 328 14.21 -11.24 -17.87
C GLY A 328 14.25 -12.70 -17.43
N ASP A 329 14.89 -13.60 -18.18
CA ASP A 329 15.04 -15.00 -17.78
C ASP A 329 16.07 -15.15 -16.68
N ILE A 330 15.85 -16.07 -15.76
CA ILE A 330 16.77 -16.37 -14.67
C ILE A 330 17.99 -17.12 -15.20
N ILE A 331 19.16 -16.63 -14.85
CA ILE A 331 20.42 -17.30 -15.13
C ILE A 331 20.61 -18.43 -14.10
N GLU A 332 20.73 -19.67 -14.55
CA GLU A 332 20.82 -20.86 -13.69
C GLU A 332 22.07 -20.90 -12.80
N ARG A 333 23.09 -20.11 -13.14
CA ARG A 333 24.32 -20.02 -12.37
C ARG A 333 24.20 -18.94 -11.31
N PRO A 334 24.18 -19.29 -10.00
CA PRO A 334 24.12 -18.30 -8.93
C PRO A 334 25.44 -17.56 -8.77
N ILE A 335 25.37 -16.32 -8.30
CA ILE A 335 26.52 -15.57 -7.82
C ILE A 335 26.69 -15.91 -6.34
N LYS A 336 27.72 -16.69 -6.01
CA LYS A 336 28.00 -17.18 -4.66
C LYS A 336 28.75 -16.14 -3.83
N SER A 337 29.50 -15.28 -4.49
CA SER A 337 30.28 -14.21 -3.87
C SER A 337 29.36 -13.10 -3.35
N ASN A 338 29.86 -12.34 -2.39
CA ASN A 338 29.27 -11.10 -1.92
C ASN A 338 30.17 -9.90 -2.28
N PHE A 339 29.70 -8.70 -2.03
CA PHE A 339 30.48 -7.48 -2.37
C PHE A 339 31.70 -7.31 -1.47
N ARG A 340 31.68 -7.82 -0.22
CA ARG A 340 32.81 -7.74 0.70
C ARG A 340 33.97 -8.64 0.27
N GLU A 341 33.68 -9.89 -0.11
CA GLU A 341 34.69 -10.84 -0.59
C GLU A 341 35.24 -10.47 -1.96
N GLY A 342 34.46 -9.71 -2.73
CA GLY A 342 34.73 -9.42 -4.11
C GLY A 342 34.17 -10.48 -5.06
N MET A 343 33.84 -10.09 -6.27
CA MET A 343 33.30 -10.98 -7.31
C MET A 343 34.36 -11.34 -8.32
N SER A 344 34.27 -12.54 -8.88
CA SER A 344 35.02 -12.90 -10.07
C SER A 344 34.59 -12.05 -11.26
N VAL A 345 35.48 -11.90 -12.28
CA VAL A 345 35.19 -11.10 -13.48
C VAL A 345 33.88 -11.54 -14.16
N LEU A 346 33.64 -12.85 -14.22
CA LEU A 346 32.43 -13.41 -14.82
C LEU A 346 31.18 -13.05 -13.99
N GLU A 347 31.23 -13.20 -12.67
CA GLU A 347 30.12 -12.85 -11.77
C GLU A 347 29.79 -11.35 -11.82
N TYR A 348 30.85 -10.52 -11.87
CA TYR A 348 30.68 -9.07 -12.03
C TYR A 348 29.99 -8.75 -13.35
N PHE A 349 30.44 -9.33 -14.47
CA PHE A 349 29.83 -9.11 -15.78
C PHE A 349 28.37 -9.54 -15.81
N ILE A 350 28.03 -10.70 -15.29
CA ILE A 350 26.63 -11.19 -15.17
C ILE A 350 25.81 -10.21 -14.33
N SER A 351 26.35 -9.68 -13.26
CA SER A 351 25.65 -8.79 -12.34
C SER A 351 25.35 -7.42 -12.95
N THR A 352 26.15 -6.95 -13.92
CA THR A 352 25.94 -5.63 -14.56
C THR A 352 24.69 -5.58 -15.43
N HIS A 353 24.21 -6.71 -15.95
CA HIS A 353 23.00 -6.77 -16.76
C HIS A 353 21.77 -6.27 -15.99
N GLY A 354 21.59 -6.75 -14.78
CA GLY A 354 20.48 -6.32 -13.92
C GLY A 354 20.56 -4.85 -13.52
N ALA A 355 21.75 -4.36 -13.18
CA ALA A 355 21.97 -2.96 -12.83
C ALA A 355 21.67 -2.02 -14.00
N ARG A 356 22.19 -2.32 -15.19
CA ARG A 356 21.94 -1.51 -16.40
C ARG A 356 20.47 -1.48 -16.77
N LYS A 357 19.80 -2.64 -16.74
CA LYS A 357 18.35 -2.74 -16.98
C LYS A 357 17.57 -1.90 -15.98
N GLY A 358 17.92 -1.99 -14.70
CA GLY A 358 17.28 -1.20 -13.64
C GLY A 358 17.39 0.31 -13.88
N LEU A 359 18.60 0.81 -14.23
CA LEU A 359 18.81 2.24 -14.56
C LEU A 359 17.96 2.69 -15.76
N ALA A 360 17.96 1.92 -16.84
CA ALA A 360 17.17 2.23 -18.04
C ALA A 360 15.67 2.20 -17.76
N ASP A 361 15.20 1.17 -17.05
CA ASP A 361 13.79 1.01 -16.69
C ASP A 361 13.32 2.16 -15.79
N THR A 362 14.12 2.61 -14.83
CA THR A 362 13.78 3.74 -13.96
C THR A 362 13.57 5.02 -14.77
N ALA A 363 14.50 5.34 -15.67
CA ALA A 363 14.42 6.56 -16.48
C ALA A 363 13.18 6.58 -17.40
N LEU A 364 12.85 5.45 -18.03
CA LEU A 364 11.72 5.34 -18.96
C LEU A 364 10.37 5.29 -18.21
N ARG A 365 10.29 4.53 -17.12
CA ARG A 365 9.02 4.32 -16.40
C ARG A 365 8.56 5.51 -15.58
N THR A 366 9.45 6.44 -15.24
CA THR A 366 9.06 7.71 -14.60
C THR A 366 8.09 8.49 -15.50
N ALA A 367 8.36 8.54 -16.80
CA ALA A 367 7.46 9.19 -17.77
C ALA A 367 6.12 8.43 -17.88
N ASP A 368 6.15 7.09 -17.90
CA ASP A 368 4.94 6.26 -17.97
C ASP A 368 4.04 6.45 -16.74
N SER A 369 4.63 6.54 -15.55
CA SER A 369 3.90 6.81 -14.31
C SER A 369 3.26 8.20 -14.32
N GLY A 370 3.99 9.23 -14.79
CA GLY A 370 3.43 10.58 -14.95
C GLY A 370 2.27 10.61 -15.95
N TYR A 371 2.40 9.89 -17.06
CA TYR A 371 1.33 9.79 -18.06
C TYR A 371 0.11 9.01 -17.54
N LEU A 372 0.32 7.93 -16.75
CA LEU A 372 -0.78 7.24 -16.08
C LEU A 372 -1.52 8.18 -15.12
N THR A 373 -0.79 8.90 -14.27
CA THR A 373 -1.39 9.85 -13.32
C THR A 373 -2.23 10.91 -14.03
N ARG A 374 -1.73 11.49 -15.13
CA ARG A 374 -2.50 12.44 -15.93
C ARG A 374 -3.82 11.84 -16.42
N ARG A 375 -3.79 10.63 -16.99
CA ARG A 375 -5.00 9.96 -17.48
C ARG A 375 -6.01 9.66 -16.37
N LEU A 376 -5.53 9.28 -15.18
CA LEU A 376 -6.37 9.06 -14.00
C LEU A 376 -7.03 10.37 -13.54
N VAL A 377 -6.28 11.47 -13.53
CA VAL A 377 -6.82 12.80 -13.19
C VAL A 377 -7.90 13.21 -14.18
N ASP A 378 -7.65 13.09 -15.49
CA ASP A 378 -8.61 13.51 -16.52
C ASP A 378 -9.93 12.72 -16.43
N VAL A 379 -9.89 11.42 -16.11
CA VAL A 379 -11.11 10.60 -15.98
C VAL A 379 -11.91 10.91 -14.72
N ALA A 380 -11.25 11.41 -13.67
CA ALA A 380 -11.86 11.60 -12.35
C ALA A 380 -12.06 13.07 -11.96
N ALA A 381 -11.54 14.03 -12.73
CA ALA A 381 -11.52 15.45 -12.37
C ALA A 381 -12.90 16.05 -12.07
N GLY A 382 -13.95 15.55 -12.74
CA GLY A 382 -15.32 16.03 -12.54
C GLY A 382 -16.00 15.56 -11.25
N ILE A 383 -15.38 14.63 -10.50
CA ILE A 383 -16.03 14.05 -9.31
C ILE A 383 -15.75 14.91 -8.08
N VAL A 384 -16.80 15.54 -7.57
CA VAL A 384 -16.79 16.43 -6.41
C VAL A 384 -17.84 15.95 -5.41
N ILE A 385 -17.60 16.14 -4.12
CA ILE A 385 -18.60 15.87 -3.08
C ILE A 385 -19.76 16.85 -3.19
N LYS A 386 -20.98 16.31 -3.28
CA LYS A 386 -22.23 17.07 -3.21
C LYS A 386 -23.24 16.30 -2.39
N GLU A 387 -23.93 16.98 -1.51
CA GLU A 387 -25.04 16.40 -0.75
C GLU A 387 -26.34 16.55 -1.59
N VAL A 388 -26.74 15.46 -2.23
CA VAL A 388 -27.94 15.41 -3.08
C VAL A 388 -29.11 14.77 -2.33
N GLY A 389 -28.84 13.94 -1.36
CA GLY A 389 -29.81 13.30 -0.46
C GLY A 389 -29.79 11.77 -0.51
N ASP A 390 -30.37 11.16 0.52
CA ASP A 390 -30.36 9.70 0.76
C ASP A 390 -30.96 8.87 -0.39
N GLU A 391 -31.78 9.48 -1.25
CA GLU A 391 -32.38 8.82 -2.42
C GLU A 391 -31.33 8.43 -3.48
N ASN A 392 -30.16 9.08 -3.45
CA ASN A 392 -29.04 8.78 -4.35
C ASN A 392 -28.06 7.73 -3.81
N ILE A 393 -28.38 7.12 -2.69
CA ILE A 393 -27.53 6.08 -2.06
C ILE A 393 -28.16 4.70 -2.23
N ASP A 394 -27.39 3.76 -2.78
CA ASP A 394 -27.75 2.34 -2.74
C ASP A 394 -27.29 1.73 -1.41
N TRP A 395 -28.21 1.68 -0.44
CA TRP A 395 -27.95 1.16 0.90
C TRP A 395 -27.68 -0.37 0.98
N LYS A 396 -27.69 -1.09 -0.15
CA LYS A 396 -27.29 -2.51 -0.14
C LYS A 396 -25.85 -2.72 0.30
N GLY A 397 -25.03 -1.69 0.16
CA GLY A 397 -23.65 -1.70 0.61
C GLY A 397 -22.74 -2.64 -0.19
N THR A 398 -21.46 -2.59 0.10
CA THR A 398 -20.42 -3.48 -0.43
C THR A 398 -19.91 -4.37 0.70
N THR A 399 -19.83 -5.67 0.46
CA THR A 399 -19.33 -6.62 1.45
C THR A 399 -17.80 -6.55 1.48
N LYS A 400 -17.22 -6.29 2.65
CA LYS A 400 -15.78 -6.34 2.90
C LYS A 400 -15.45 -7.46 3.88
N LYS A 401 -14.44 -8.26 3.57
CA LYS A 401 -13.95 -9.35 4.41
C LYS A 401 -13.09 -8.80 5.53
N ILE A 402 -13.28 -9.28 6.75
CA ILE A 402 -12.47 -8.93 7.93
C ILE A 402 -11.34 -9.93 8.11
N LYS A 403 -11.60 -11.21 7.80
CA LYS A 403 -10.63 -12.29 7.95
C LYS A 403 -10.01 -12.70 6.62
N ASP A 404 -8.74 -13.07 6.68
CA ASP A 404 -8.01 -13.68 5.58
C ASP A 404 -8.44 -15.14 5.38
N GLU A 405 -7.97 -15.78 4.31
CA GLU A 405 -8.21 -17.20 4.01
C GLU A 405 -7.76 -18.14 5.15
N ASN A 406 -6.80 -17.72 5.96
CA ASN A 406 -6.29 -18.45 7.12
C ASN A 406 -7.12 -18.22 8.41
N GLY A 407 -8.20 -17.43 8.35
CA GLY A 407 -9.05 -17.11 9.50
C GLY A 407 -8.50 -16.03 10.44
N ASN A 408 -7.35 -15.43 10.14
CA ASN A 408 -6.78 -14.33 10.90
C ASN A 408 -7.36 -12.99 10.45
N VAL A 409 -7.34 -11.99 11.34
CA VAL A 409 -7.73 -10.62 10.99
C VAL A 409 -6.80 -10.09 9.90
N SER A 410 -7.38 -9.56 8.82
CA SER A 410 -6.62 -9.05 7.69
C SER A 410 -5.71 -7.90 8.11
N LYS A 411 -4.43 -7.94 7.70
CA LYS A 411 -3.46 -6.86 7.91
C LYS A 411 -3.86 -5.55 7.22
N TYR A 412 -4.70 -5.64 6.19
CA TYR A 412 -5.14 -4.50 5.36
C TYR A 412 -6.52 -3.97 5.74
N LEU A 413 -6.99 -4.28 6.96
CA LEU A 413 -8.31 -3.87 7.42
C LEU A 413 -8.45 -2.35 7.42
N HIS A 414 -7.42 -1.62 7.82
CA HIS A 414 -7.39 -0.16 7.82
C HIS A 414 -7.58 0.40 6.40
N SER A 415 -6.82 -0.03 5.43
CA SER A 415 -6.92 0.46 4.04
C SER A 415 -8.21 0.04 3.31
N SER A 416 -8.95 -0.93 3.83
CA SER A 416 -10.22 -1.38 3.26
C SER A 416 -11.46 -0.76 3.89
N ILE A 417 -11.46 -0.53 5.21
CA ILE A 417 -12.69 -0.29 6.00
C ILE A 417 -12.66 1.03 6.76
N PHE A 418 -11.48 1.52 7.19
CA PHE A 418 -11.35 2.76 7.97
C PHE A 418 -12.03 3.95 7.27
N GLY A 419 -12.76 4.75 8.05
CA GLY A 419 -13.43 5.95 7.56
C GLY A 419 -14.62 5.70 6.64
N ARG A 420 -15.11 4.46 6.48
CA ARG A 420 -16.34 4.14 5.75
C ARG A 420 -17.57 4.22 6.65
N VAL A 421 -18.73 4.19 6.05
CA VAL A 421 -20.03 4.21 6.72
C VAL A 421 -20.66 2.83 6.65
N LEU A 422 -21.26 2.38 7.74
CA LEU A 422 -21.97 1.10 7.79
C LEU A 422 -23.28 1.18 7.01
N SER A 423 -23.53 0.20 6.13
CA SER A 423 -24.81 0.09 5.42
C SER A 423 -25.87 -0.70 6.20
N GLU A 424 -25.45 -1.53 7.15
CA GLU A 424 -26.32 -2.31 8.02
C GLU A 424 -25.74 -2.43 9.44
N ASP A 425 -26.60 -2.76 10.42
CA ASP A 425 -26.19 -2.94 11.82
C ASP A 425 -25.27 -4.15 11.97
N ILE A 426 -24.18 -4.02 12.71
CA ILE A 426 -23.34 -5.15 13.07
C ILE A 426 -23.90 -5.80 14.33
N LYS A 427 -24.33 -7.08 14.21
CA LYS A 427 -24.96 -7.84 15.31
C LYS A 427 -24.08 -9.02 15.74
N LYS A 428 -23.84 -9.13 17.04
CA LYS A 428 -23.25 -10.32 17.68
C LYS A 428 -24.27 -10.88 18.68
N ASN A 429 -24.59 -12.17 18.57
CA ASN A 429 -25.60 -12.82 19.46
C ASN A 429 -26.94 -12.06 19.52
N LYS A 430 -27.42 -11.56 18.37
CA LYS A 430 -28.67 -10.77 18.24
C LYS A 430 -28.67 -9.39 18.91
N LYS A 431 -27.57 -8.96 19.51
CA LYS A 431 -27.39 -7.58 20.02
C LYS A 431 -26.47 -6.81 19.09
N ILE A 432 -26.71 -5.50 18.96
CA ILE A 432 -25.84 -4.60 18.21
C ILE A 432 -24.51 -4.48 18.94
N LEU A 433 -23.40 -4.53 18.22
CA LEU A 433 -22.07 -4.38 18.79
C LEU A 433 -21.88 -2.96 19.31
N GLU A 434 -21.40 -2.84 20.55
CA GLU A 434 -21.08 -1.56 21.20
C GLU A 434 -19.56 -1.38 21.30
N TYR A 435 -19.08 -0.15 21.25
CA TYR A 435 -17.67 0.22 21.35
C TYR A 435 -17.49 1.54 22.09
N GLY A 436 -16.27 1.81 22.59
CA GLY A 436 -15.96 3.03 23.34
C GLY A 436 -16.97 3.29 24.49
N GLU A 437 -17.39 4.52 24.65
CA GLU A 437 -18.39 4.94 25.64
C GLU A 437 -19.82 4.50 25.29
N LYS A 438 -20.03 3.20 25.03
CA LYS A 438 -21.34 2.60 24.65
C LYS A 438 -21.92 3.11 23.33
N LYS A 439 -21.09 3.58 22.41
CA LYS A 439 -21.52 3.87 21.04
C LYS A 439 -21.91 2.57 20.33
N LYS A 440 -22.91 2.63 19.46
CA LYS A 440 -23.45 1.44 18.76
C LYS A 440 -23.06 1.45 17.29
N LEU A 441 -22.68 0.28 16.78
CA LEU A 441 -22.39 0.10 15.36
C LEU A 441 -23.67 -0.13 14.55
N ASN A 442 -24.43 0.95 14.39
CA ASN A 442 -25.69 0.97 13.64
C ASN A 442 -25.43 1.34 12.16
N LYS A 443 -26.44 1.14 11.32
CA LYS A 443 -26.49 1.70 9.98
C LYS A 443 -26.25 3.21 10.02
N GLY A 444 -25.38 3.72 9.13
CA GLY A 444 -25.02 5.13 9.06
C GLY A 444 -23.88 5.56 9.99
N THR A 445 -23.34 4.66 10.83
CA THR A 445 -22.21 4.97 11.69
C THR A 445 -20.90 4.97 10.90
N PHE A 446 -20.08 5.99 11.11
CA PHE A 446 -18.72 6.05 10.57
C PHE A 446 -17.79 5.10 11.35
N ILE A 447 -16.92 4.43 10.65
CA ILE A 447 -15.95 3.50 11.24
C ILE A 447 -14.66 4.27 11.54
N ASP A 448 -14.49 4.69 12.80
CA ASP A 448 -13.27 5.25 13.35
C ASP A 448 -12.30 4.14 13.81
N ALA A 449 -11.16 4.50 14.36
CA ALA A 449 -10.15 3.53 14.80
C ALA A 449 -10.66 2.64 15.95
N GLU A 450 -11.45 3.19 16.89
CA GLU A 450 -12.04 2.42 18.00
C GLU A 450 -13.09 1.42 17.49
N ALA A 451 -13.94 1.85 16.54
CA ALA A 451 -14.90 0.98 15.88
C ALA A 451 -14.21 -0.14 15.10
N LEU A 452 -13.11 0.18 14.41
CA LEU A 452 -12.33 -0.80 13.67
C LEU A 452 -11.77 -1.89 14.59
N ASP A 453 -11.21 -1.50 15.73
CA ASP A 453 -10.72 -2.45 16.76
C ASP A 453 -11.84 -3.32 17.33
N ALA A 454 -13.00 -2.73 17.60
CA ALA A 454 -14.17 -3.49 18.07
C ALA A 454 -14.65 -4.50 17.03
N ILE A 455 -14.66 -4.13 15.75
CA ILE A 455 -15.01 -5.00 14.63
C ILE A 455 -13.99 -6.14 14.52
N ALA A 456 -12.70 -5.86 14.58
CA ALA A 456 -11.64 -6.87 14.51
C ALA A 456 -11.76 -7.91 15.64
N LYS A 457 -12.13 -7.49 16.87
CA LYS A 457 -12.33 -8.37 18.03
C LYS A 457 -13.67 -9.09 18.02
N SER A 458 -14.66 -8.62 17.26
CA SER A 458 -16.01 -9.20 17.26
C SER A 458 -16.05 -10.64 16.77
N GLY A 459 -15.10 -11.05 15.92
CA GLY A 459 -15.04 -12.35 15.28
C GLY A 459 -15.96 -12.50 14.08
N VAL A 460 -16.58 -11.41 13.61
CA VAL A 460 -17.41 -11.37 12.39
C VAL A 460 -16.51 -11.57 11.17
N ASP A 461 -16.95 -12.36 10.19
CA ASP A 461 -16.13 -12.67 8.99
C ASP A 461 -16.19 -11.59 7.92
N SER A 462 -17.32 -10.90 7.79
CA SER A 462 -17.52 -9.83 6.81
C SER A 462 -18.54 -8.81 7.31
N ILE A 463 -18.44 -7.58 6.82
CA ILE A 463 -19.36 -6.48 7.08
C ILE A 463 -19.79 -5.83 5.77
N LYS A 464 -20.94 -5.15 5.81
CA LYS A 464 -21.39 -4.34 4.67
C LYS A 464 -21.19 -2.86 4.98
N VAL A 465 -20.48 -2.21 4.08
CA VAL A 465 -20.13 -0.78 4.16
C VAL A 465 -20.58 -0.06 2.90
N LEU A 466 -20.82 1.22 3.02
CA LEU A 466 -21.00 2.09 1.86
C LEU A 466 -19.64 2.30 1.16
N SER A 467 -19.69 2.39 -0.15
CA SER A 467 -18.52 2.60 -1.01
C SER A 467 -18.86 3.57 -2.13
N PRO A 468 -17.87 4.10 -2.85
CA PRO A 468 -18.11 4.90 -4.05
C PRO A 468 -19.02 4.25 -5.09
N PHE A 469 -19.11 2.92 -5.13
CA PHE A 469 -20.01 2.19 -6.02
C PHE A 469 -21.50 2.34 -5.66
N ASN A 470 -21.79 2.74 -4.43
CA ASN A 470 -23.16 2.90 -3.93
C ASN A 470 -23.77 4.27 -4.20
N SER A 471 -22.98 5.26 -4.65
CA SER A 471 -23.50 6.55 -5.11
C SER A 471 -24.10 6.40 -6.52
N LEU A 472 -25.35 6.79 -6.67
CA LEU A 472 -26.10 6.65 -7.93
C LEU A 472 -25.85 7.80 -8.91
N ASP A 473 -25.40 8.96 -8.45
CA ASP A 473 -25.07 10.08 -9.32
C ASP A 473 -23.68 9.90 -9.94
N PRO A 474 -23.55 9.91 -11.28
CA PRO A 474 -22.28 9.67 -11.96
C PRO A 474 -21.29 10.82 -11.88
N GLU A 475 -21.74 12.06 -11.70
CA GLU A 475 -20.94 13.28 -11.74
C GLU A 475 -20.54 13.78 -10.36
N SER A 476 -21.26 13.36 -9.33
CA SER A 476 -20.97 13.72 -7.95
C SER A 476 -20.78 12.48 -7.07
N MET A 477 -20.36 12.73 -5.84
CA MET A 477 -20.19 11.71 -4.81
C MET A 477 -20.93 12.15 -3.55
N GLU A 478 -21.79 11.29 -3.04
CA GLU A 478 -22.45 11.50 -1.76
C GLU A 478 -21.45 11.41 -0.60
N PRO A 479 -21.50 12.33 0.39
CA PRO A 479 -20.59 12.31 1.54
C PRO A 479 -20.54 10.97 2.27
N LEU A 480 -21.70 10.34 2.49
CA LEU A 480 -21.80 9.05 3.17
C LEU A 480 -21.18 7.89 2.37
N CYS A 481 -21.21 7.95 1.04
CA CYS A 481 -20.58 6.94 0.19
C CYS A 481 -19.06 7.05 0.16
N TYR A 482 -18.53 8.27 0.32
CA TYR A 482 -17.09 8.51 0.41
C TYR A 482 -16.54 8.26 1.82
N GLY A 483 -17.28 8.72 2.86
CA GLY A 483 -16.91 8.59 4.25
C GLY A 483 -15.93 9.67 4.73
N PHE A 484 -14.91 9.29 5.49
CA PHE A 484 -13.90 10.24 5.99
C PHE A 484 -12.98 10.77 4.90
N SER A 485 -12.61 12.06 4.98
CA SER A 485 -11.44 12.59 4.30
C SER A 485 -10.18 12.06 4.99
N LEU A 486 -9.41 11.20 4.32
CA LEU A 486 -8.22 10.56 4.92
C LEU A 486 -7.14 11.56 5.29
N ALA A 487 -7.13 12.73 4.64
CA ALA A 487 -6.17 13.79 4.91
C ALA A 487 -6.46 14.55 6.23
N THR A 488 -7.72 14.56 6.68
CA THR A 488 -8.15 15.28 7.89
C THR A 488 -8.60 14.36 9.01
N GLY A 489 -8.94 13.09 8.70
CA GLY A 489 -9.46 12.11 9.66
C GLY A 489 -10.92 12.35 10.09
N VAL A 490 -11.64 13.28 9.45
CA VAL A 490 -13.02 13.64 9.75
C VAL A 490 -13.93 13.38 8.53
N PRO A 491 -15.25 13.36 8.69
CA PRO A 491 -16.16 13.26 7.55
C PRO A 491 -15.86 14.30 6.47
N VAL A 492 -15.97 13.88 5.20
CA VAL A 492 -15.67 14.73 4.05
C VAL A 492 -16.63 15.91 3.97
N GLU A 493 -16.12 17.07 3.62
CA GLU A 493 -16.91 18.28 3.44
C GLU A 493 -17.43 18.40 1.99
N GLU A 494 -18.55 19.12 1.83
CA GLU A 494 -19.09 19.41 0.51
C GLU A 494 -18.12 20.29 -0.29
N GLY A 495 -17.96 19.98 -1.59
CA GLY A 495 -17.06 20.70 -2.49
C GLY A 495 -15.65 20.09 -2.58
N GLU A 496 -15.28 19.08 -1.78
CA GLU A 496 -13.96 18.44 -1.89
C GLU A 496 -13.83 17.66 -3.22
N ALA A 497 -12.74 17.93 -3.95
CA ALA A 497 -12.44 17.30 -5.25
C ALA A 497 -11.85 15.90 -5.09
N VAL A 498 -12.66 14.96 -4.63
CA VAL A 498 -12.23 13.58 -4.27
C VAL A 498 -11.76 12.76 -5.47
N GLY A 499 -12.19 13.10 -6.68
CA GLY A 499 -11.71 12.43 -7.89
C GLY A 499 -10.25 12.72 -8.17
N ILE A 500 -9.82 13.99 -8.07
CA ILE A 500 -8.41 14.39 -8.23
C ILE A 500 -7.55 13.77 -7.11
N ILE A 501 -8.04 13.82 -5.85
CA ILE A 501 -7.35 13.20 -4.71
C ILE A 501 -7.14 11.71 -4.95
N SER A 502 -8.15 11.00 -5.44
CA SER A 502 -8.07 9.57 -5.74
C SER A 502 -7.06 9.27 -6.85
N ALA A 503 -7.09 10.02 -7.94
CA ALA A 503 -6.15 9.88 -9.04
C ALA A 503 -4.69 10.13 -8.63
N GLN A 504 -4.43 11.17 -7.84
CA GLN A 504 -3.12 11.49 -7.31
C GLN A 504 -2.64 10.45 -6.29
N SER A 505 -3.54 9.92 -5.44
CA SER A 505 -3.23 8.88 -4.45
C SER A 505 -2.85 7.53 -5.09
N ILE A 506 -3.31 7.26 -6.30
CA ILE A 506 -2.93 6.09 -7.10
C ILE A 506 -1.63 6.37 -7.88
N GLY A 507 -1.48 7.58 -8.42
CA GLY A 507 -0.35 7.93 -9.31
C GLY A 507 0.97 8.19 -8.58
N GLU A 508 0.94 8.83 -7.42
CA GLU A 508 2.15 9.15 -6.64
C GLU A 508 2.94 7.90 -6.28
N PRO A 509 2.36 6.85 -5.68
CA PRO A 509 3.11 5.63 -5.40
C PRO A 509 3.64 4.94 -6.66
N GLY A 510 2.97 5.08 -7.79
CA GLY A 510 3.44 4.54 -9.08
C GLY A 510 4.83 5.06 -9.47
N THR A 511 5.10 6.34 -9.23
CA THR A 511 6.42 6.94 -9.45
C THR A 511 7.47 6.37 -8.48
N GLN A 512 7.13 6.20 -7.20
CA GLN A 512 8.04 5.56 -6.23
C GLN A 512 8.32 4.10 -6.56
N LEU A 513 7.34 3.35 -7.07
CA LEU A 513 7.51 1.97 -7.50
C LEU A 513 8.55 1.82 -8.61
N THR A 514 8.59 2.76 -9.56
CA THR A 514 9.59 2.76 -10.63
C THR A 514 11.00 3.02 -10.10
N MET A 515 11.14 3.85 -9.08
CA MET A 515 12.44 4.15 -8.45
C MET A 515 12.94 2.99 -7.58
N ARG A 516 12.05 2.28 -6.86
CA ARG A 516 12.42 1.15 -5.99
C ARG A 516 12.92 -0.09 -6.75
N THR A 517 12.49 -0.32 -7.98
CA THR A 517 12.96 -1.44 -8.82
C THR A 517 14.46 -1.38 -9.09
N PHE A 518 15.07 -0.19 -9.06
CA PHE A 518 16.50 0.03 -9.20
C PHE A 518 17.32 -0.56 -8.03
N HIS A 519 16.82 -0.47 -6.81
CA HIS A 519 17.56 -0.87 -5.61
C HIS A 519 17.66 -2.39 -5.40
N THR A 520 16.86 -3.18 -6.08
CA THR A 520 16.90 -4.67 -5.98
C THR A 520 17.92 -5.31 -6.91
N GLY A 521 18.46 -4.56 -7.89
CA GLY A 521 19.62 -4.97 -8.70
C GLY A 521 19.41 -6.21 -9.57
N GLY A 522 18.18 -6.55 -9.95
CA GLY A 522 17.88 -7.71 -10.79
C GLY A 522 17.98 -9.07 -10.09
N VAL A 523 18.01 -9.08 -8.75
CA VAL A 523 17.96 -10.32 -7.96
C VAL A 523 16.55 -10.91 -8.06
N VAL A 524 16.47 -12.21 -8.34
CA VAL A 524 15.22 -12.93 -8.48
C VAL A 524 14.59 -13.13 -7.10
N GLY A 525 13.40 -12.61 -6.91
CA GLY A 525 12.70 -12.76 -5.64
C GLY A 525 11.23 -12.39 -5.67
N LEU A 526 10.82 -11.55 -6.61
CA LEU A 526 9.43 -11.20 -6.91
C LEU A 526 9.43 -10.68 -8.34
N ASP A 527 8.45 -11.03 -9.13
CA ASP A 527 8.33 -10.59 -10.54
C ASP A 527 8.03 -9.06 -10.59
N ILE A 528 9.09 -8.27 -10.41
CA ILE A 528 9.06 -6.80 -10.28
C ILE A 528 8.64 -6.14 -11.60
N THR A 529 8.68 -6.91 -12.70
CA THR A 529 8.24 -6.44 -14.02
C THR A 529 6.72 -6.32 -14.13
N SER A 530 5.97 -6.88 -13.19
CA SER A 530 4.51 -6.86 -13.17
C SER A 530 3.90 -5.57 -12.59
N GLY A 531 4.63 -4.75 -11.84
CA GLY A 531 4.09 -3.61 -11.10
C GLY A 531 3.32 -2.58 -11.95
N LEU A 532 3.97 -1.49 -12.38
CA LEU A 532 3.32 -0.42 -13.15
C LEU A 532 2.70 -0.91 -14.48
N PRO A 533 3.33 -1.78 -15.29
CA PRO A 533 2.71 -2.30 -16.51
C PRO A 533 1.39 -3.03 -16.24
N ARG A 534 1.29 -3.79 -15.14
CA ARG A 534 0.05 -4.48 -14.75
C ARG A 534 -1.04 -3.50 -14.34
N ILE A 535 -0.70 -2.46 -13.59
CA ILE A 535 -1.63 -1.40 -13.21
C ILE A 535 -2.18 -0.69 -14.46
N VAL A 536 -1.31 -0.34 -15.41
CA VAL A 536 -1.71 0.27 -16.69
C VAL A 536 -2.61 -0.68 -17.48
N GLU A 537 -2.29 -1.97 -17.53
CA GLU A 537 -3.10 -2.98 -18.20
C GLU A 537 -4.52 -3.08 -17.63
N LEU A 538 -4.65 -3.07 -16.30
CA LEU A 538 -5.93 -3.11 -15.59
C LEU A 538 -6.76 -1.85 -15.84
N PHE A 539 -6.18 -0.66 -15.67
CA PHE A 539 -6.89 0.59 -15.87
C PHE A 539 -7.22 0.90 -17.34
N GLU A 540 -6.43 0.39 -18.30
CA GLU A 540 -6.76 0.48 -19.72
C GLU A 540 -7.69 -0.65 -20.20
N ALA A 541 -8.07 -1.55 -19.31
CA ALA A 541 -8.89 -2.74 -19.63
C ALA A 541 -8.35 -3.51 -20.84
N ARG A 542 -7.03 -3.69 -20.90
CA ARG A 542 -6.36 -4.48 -21.96
C ARG A 542 -6.47 -5.96 -21.65
N THR A 543 -6.58 -6.76 -22.68
CA THR A 543 -6.51 -8.22 -22.52
C THR A 543 -5.10 -8.63 -22.12
N PRO A 544 -4.90 -9.32 -20.99
CA PRO A 544 -3.59 -9.68 -20.49
C PRO A 544 -2.88 -10.69 -21.38
N LYS A 545 -1.55 -10.56 -21.47
CA LYS A 545 -0.71 -11.56 -22.13
C LYS A 545 -0.73 -12.84 -21.30
N GLY A 546 -1.12 -13.97 -21.91
CA GLY A 546 -1.23 -15.23 -21.17
C GLY A 546 -2.46 -15.30 -20.25
N LYS A 547 -3.59 -14.71 -20.69
CA LYS A 547 -4.85 -14.74 -19.95
C LYS A 547 -5.25 -16.16 -19.54
N ALA A 548 -5.80 -16.32 -18.36
CA ALA A 548 -6.42 -17.55 -17.91
C ALA A 548 -7.68 -17.85 -18.74
N VAL A 549 -7.92 -19.10 -19.03
CA VAL A 549 -9.19 -19.57 -19.60
C VAL A 549 -10.19 -19.67 -18.45
N LEU A 550 -11.37 -19.04 -18.61
CA LEU A 550 -12.43 -19.01 -17.60
C LEU A 550 -13.54 -19.98 -17.98
N SER A 551 -14.17 -20.60 -16.99
CA SER A 551 -15.40 -21.36 -17.21
C SER A 551 -16.57 -20.42 -17.54
N LEU A 552 -17.27 -20.67 -18.66
CA LEU A 552 -18.45 -19.87 -19.04
C LEU A 552 -19.72 -20.29 -18.29
N ILE A 553 -19.76 -21.51 -17.77
CA ILE A 553 -20.95 -22.06 -17.09
C ILE A 553 -20.58 -22.71 -15.76
N ASN A 554 -21.57 -22.81 -14.87
CA ASN A 554 -21.49 -23.67 -13.70
C ASN A 554 -21.67 -25.12 -14.13
N GLY A 555 -20.71 -25.99 -13.86
CA GLY A 555 -20.81 -27.39 -14.31
C GLY A 555 -19.76 -28.29 -13.68
N LYS A 556 -19.67 -29.51 -14.23
CA LYS A 556 -18.66 -30.49 -13.85
C LYS A 556 -17.79 -30.79 -15.08
N ILE A 557 -16.50 -30.95 -14.86
CA ILE A 557 -15.54 -31.30 -15.92
C ILE A 557 -15.76 -32.75 -16.28
N LYS A 558 -16.21 -32.98 -17.56
CA LYS A 558 -16.49 -34.30 -18.08
C LYS A 558 -15.23 -34.97 -18.59
N SER A 559 -14.49 -34.30 -19.49
CA SER A 559 -13.25 -34.80 -20.06
C SER A 559 -12.25 -33.69 -20.30
N ILE A 560 -10.98 -34.09 -20.34
CA ILE A 560 -9.85 -33.26 -20.76
C ILE A 560 -9.15 -34.03 -21.86
N ASP A 561 -9.42 -33.67 -23.10
CA ASP A 561 -8.89 -34.33 -24.26
C ASP A 561 -7.71 -33.55 -24.86
N THR A 562 -6.67 -34.25 -25.33
CA THR A 562 -5.52 -33.60 -25.94
C THR A 562 -5.59 -33.74 -27.45
N THR A 563 -5.52 -32.62 -28.17
CA THR A 563 -5.51 -32.60 -29.63
C THR A 563 -4.16 -33.05 -30.19
N GLU A 564 -4.13 -33.44 -31.48
CA GLU A 564 -2.90 -33.85 -32.18
C GLU A 564 -1.79 -32.77 -32.12
N GLU A 565 -2.17 -31.49 -32.01
CA GLU A 565 -1.27 -30.34 -31.87
C GLU A 565 -0.75 -30.13 -30.43
N GLY A 566 -1.19 -30.95 -29.47
CA GLY A 566 -0.83 -30.85 -28.06
C GLY A 566 -1.60 -29.81 -27.25
N ASN A 567 -2.62 -29.16 -27.83
CA ASN A 567 -3.58 -28.33 -27.11
C ASN A 567 -4.57 -29.22 -26.35
N ARG A 568 -5.21 -28.69 -25.31
CA ARG A 568 -6.17 -29.42 -24.48
C ARG A 568 -7.57 -28.86 -24.66
N ILE A 569 -8.55 -29.71 -24.83
CA ILE A 569 -9.97 -29.34 -24.88
C ILE A 569 -10.60 -29.78 -23.55
N ILE A 570 -11.17 -28.86 -22.82
CA ILE A 570 -11.86 -29.10 -21.55
C ILE A 570 -13.37 -29.07 -21.86
N THR A 571 -14.03 -30.19 -21.65
CA THR A 571 -15.48 -30.29 -21.81
C THR A 571 -16.15 -30.09 -20.43
N ILE A 572 -16.92 -29.01 -20.29
CA ILE A 572 -17.69 -28.69 -19.10
C ILE A 572 -19.16 -28.98 -19.38
N GLN A 573 -19.76 -29.80 -18.55
CA GLN A 573 -21.18 -30.19 -18.68
C GLN A 573 -22.00 -29.72 -17.48
N ASN A 574 -23.14 -29.11 -17.78
CA ASN A 574 -24.21 -28.80 -16.85
C ASN A 574 -25.49 -29.53 -17.28
N GLU A 575 -26.56 -29.47 -16.49
CA GLU A 575 -27.86 -30.08 -16.80
C GLU A 575 -28.50 -29.63 -18.13
N LYS A 576 -28.13 -28.42 -18.61
CA LYS A 576 -28.72 -27.75 -19.77
C LYS A 576 -27.79 -27.65 -20.97
N GLU A 577 -26.50 -27.56 -20.77
CA GLU A 577 -25.54 -27.21 -21.82
C GLU A 577 -24.21 -27.92 -21.61
N THR A 578 -23.49 -28.17 -22.71
CA THR A 578 -22.12 -28.65 -22.71
C THR A 578 -21.27 -27.67 -23.51
N ILE A 579 -20.20 -27.14 -22.89
CA ILE A 579 -19.28 -26.18 -23.52
C ILE A 579 -17.89 -26.78 -23.56
N GLU A 580 -17.20 -26.55 -24.67
CA GLU A 580 -15.80 -26.94 -24.88
C GLU A 580 -14.91 -25.73 -24.88
N GLU A 581 -13.89 -25.73 -24.01
CA GLU A 581 -12.91 -24.66 -23.87
C GLU A 581 -11.54 -25.14 -24.33
N LEU A 582 -10.92 -24.39 -25.25
CA LEU A 582 -9.60 -24.68 -25.78
C LEU A 582 -8.51 -24.09 -24.92
N VAL A 583 -7.64 -24.92 -24.38
CA VAL A 583 -6.47 -24.53 -23.59
C VAL A 583 -5.20 -24.79 -24.39
N LEU A 584 -4.36 -23.78 -24.53
CA LEU A 584 -3.10 -23.88 -25.24
C LEU A 584 -2.08 -24.72 -24.45
N ARG A 585 -1.23 -25.46 -25.17
CA ARG A 585 -0.19 -26.34 -24.60
C ARG A 585 0.69 -25.65 -23.51
N ARG A 586 0.90 -24.34 -23.65
CA ARG A 586 1.76 -23.56 -22.73
C ARG A 586 1.12 -23.25 -21.38
N GLN A 587 -0.20 -23.44 -21.24
CA GLN A 587 -0.94 -23.08 -20.04
C GLN A 587 -1.05 -24.28 -19.10
N THR A 588 -0.77 -24.06 -17.82
CA THR A 588 -0.89 -25.08 -16.78
C THR A 588 -2.33 -25.16 -16.30
N LEU A 589 -2.89 -26.35 -16.20
CA LEU A 589 -4.23 -26.58 -15.67
C LEU A 589 -4.23 -26.50 -14.14
N LEU A 590 -5.25 -25.85 -13.61
CA LEU A 590 -5.54 -25.76 -12.16
C LEU A 590 -6.60 -26.78 -11.71
N ILE A 591 -7.16 -27.52 -12.64
CA ILE A 591 -8.34 -28.37 -12.44
C ILE A 591 -8.05 -29.80 -12.89
N ASN A 592 -8.80 -30.74 -12.32
CA ASN A 592 -8.75 -32.15 -12.67
C ASN A 592 -10.09 -32.61 -13.26
N GLN A 593 -10.07 -33.73 -13.96
CA GLN A 593 -11.29 -34.36 -14.48
C GLN A 593 -12.20 -34.74 -13.30
N GLY A 594 -13.47 -34.33 -13.40
CA GLY A 594 -14.48 -34.58 -12.36
C GLY A 594 -14.69 -33.46 -11.37
N ASP A 595 -13.88 -32.41 -11.37
CA ASP A 595 -14.05 -31.26 -10.49
C ASP A 595 -15.30 -30.46 -10.84
N LYS A 596 -15.94 -29.86 -9.83
CA LYS A 596 -17.01 -28.88 -10.02
C LYS A 596 -16.40 -27.51 -10.21
N VAL A 597 -16.84 -26.79 -11.24
CA VAL A 597 -16.40 -25.43 -11.56
C VAL A 597 -17.60 -24.48 -11.58
N GLU A 598 -17.35 -23.26 -11.11
CA GLU A 598 -18.31 -22.16 -11.14
C GLU A 598 -18.03 -21.25 -12.34
N ALA A 599 -19.06 -20.56 -12.83
CA ALA A 599 -18.90 -19.58 -13.90
C ALA A 599 -17.92 -18.47 -13.46
N GLY A 600 -16.92 -18.18 -14.34
CA GLY A 600 -15.85 -17.22 -14.03
C GLY A 600 -14.70 -17.78 -13.19
N GLN A 601 -14.69 -19.07 -12.85
CA GLN A 601 -13.55 -19.72 -12.23
C GLN A 601 -12.44 -19.95 -13.27
N SER A 602 -11.18 -19.74 -12.86
CA SER A 602 -10.02 -19.98 -13.72
C SER A 602 -9.77 -21.47 -13.89
N LEU A 603 -9.70 -21.93 -15.12
CA LEU A 603 -9.35 -23.31 -15.49
C LEU A 603 -7.83 -23.47 -15.62
N THR A 604 -7.12 -22.39 -15.95
CA THR A 604 -5.67 -22.36 -16.13
C THR A 604 -5.02 -21.29 -15.28
N THR A 605 -3.71 -21.40 -15.10
CA THR A 605 -2.90 -20.34 -14.48
C THR A 605 -2.86 -19.10 -15.36
N GLY A 606 -2.83 -17.91 -14.76
CA GLY A 606 -2.74 -16.62 -15.46
C GLY A 606 -3.73 -15.59 -14.93
N PRO A 607 -3.58 -14.33 -15.34
CA PRO A 607 -4.51 -13.26 -14.97
C PRO A 607 -5.84 -13.39 -15.74
N LYS A 608 -6.96 -13.05 -15.09
CA LYS A 608 -8.28 -13.02 -15.73
C LYS A 608 -8.41 -11.78 -16.64
N ASP A 609 -9.15 -11.91 -17.76
CA ASP A 609 -9.53 -10.75 -18.57
C ASP A 609 -10.71 -10.03 -17.90
N PRO A 610 -10.60 -8.75 -17.52
CA PRO A 610 -11.69 -8.01 -16.86
C PRO A 610 -12.96 -7.95 -17.70
N LYS A 611 -12.84 -7.95 -19.04
CA LYS A 611 -14.00 -7.93 -19.95
C LYS A 611 -14.77 -9.25 -19.93
N GLU A 612 -14.07 -10.38 -19.86
CA GLU A 612 -14.71 -11.68 -19.71
C GLU A 612 -15.38 -11.82 -18.34
N VAL A 613 -14.72 -11.35 -17.28
CA VAL A 613 -15.32 -11.31 -15.95
C VAL A 613 -16.61 -10.48 -15.93
N LEU A 614 -16.62 -9.32 -16.59
CA LEU A 614 -17.84 -8.50 -16.73
C LEU A 614 -18.96 -9.25 -17.47
N GLN A 615 -18.62 -10.00 -18.51
CA GLN A 615 -19.60 -10.72 -19.33
C GLN A 615 -20.21 -11.92 -18.60
N ILE A 616 -19.40 -12.65 -17.84
CA ILE A 616 -19.79 -13.88 -17.17
C ILE A 616 -20.47 -13.59 -15.82
N ASN A 617 -19.84 -12.76 -14.99
CA ASN A 617 -20.20 -12.61 -13.58
C ASN A 617 -20.90 -11.26 -13.29
N GLY A 618 -20.99 -10.35 -14.27
CA GLY A 618 -21.65 -9.06 -14.12
C GLY A 618 -20.78 -7.95 -13.54
N VAL A 619 -21.40 -6.77 -13.35
CA VAL A 619 -20.71 -5.52 -13.02
C VAL A 619 -20.05 -5.58 -11.65
N ARG A 620 -20.76 -6.09 -10.61
CA ARG A 620 -20.29 -6.09 -9.23
C ARG A 620 -19.01 -6.89 -9.06
N THR A 621 -19.02 -8.12 -9.57
CA THR A 621 -17.85 -9.02 -9.49
C THR A 621 -16.66 -8.47 -10.28
N CYS A 622 -16.92 -7.81 -11.41
CA CYS A 622 -15.87 -7.14 -12.18
C CYS A 622 -15.26 -5.97 -11.41
N GLN A 623 -16.06 -5.18 -10.69
CA GLN A 623 -15.59 -4.10 -9.82
C GLN A 623 -14.69 -4.64 -8.71
N GLU A 624 -15.14 -5.65 -7.98
CA GLU A 624 -14.37 -6.30 -6.91
C GLU A 624 -13.05 -6.86 -7.44
N TYR A 625 -13.09 -7.59 -8.57
CA TYR A 625 -11.90 -8.15 -9.20
C TYR A 625 -10.86 -7.07 -9.57
N LEU A 626 -11.29 -5.96 -10.19
CA LEU A 626 -10.38 -4.88 -10.57
C LEU A 626 -9.75 -4.22 -9.34
N VAL A 627 -10.54 -3.96 -8.28
CA VAL A 627 -10.02 -3.39 -7.05
C VAL A 627 -9.00 -4.32 -6.39
N ASP A 628 -9.32 -5.61 -6.27
CA ASP A 628 -8.45 -6.60 -5.63
C ASP A 628 -7.13 -6.78 -6.40
N GLU A 629 -7.16 -6.86 -7.73
CA GLU A 629 -5.94 -7.01 -8.55
C GLU A 629 -5.04 -5.75 -8.49
N VAL A 630 -5.63 -4.55 -8.52
CA VAL A 630 -4.87 -3.31 -8.37
C VAL A 630 -4.26 -3.23 -6.98
N GLN A 631 -5.05 -3.50 -5.94
CA GLN A 631 -4.58 -3.49 -4.55
C GLN A 631 -3.48 -4.54 -4.30
N LYS A 632 -3.65 -5.74 -4.85
CA LYS A 632 -2.63 -6.79 -4.76
C LYS A 632 -1.30 -6.29 -5.33
N THR A 633 -1.32 -5.66 -6.50
CA THR A 633 -0.11 -5.13 -7.13
C THR A 633 0.59 -4.08 -6.27
N TYR A 634 -0.16 -3.17 -5.59
CA TYR A 634 0.41 -2.19 -4.66
C TYR A 634 0.92 -2.83 -3.37
N ARG A 635 0.16 -3.75 -2.77
CA ARG A 635 0.52 -4.47 -1.54
C ARG A 635 1.77 -5.32 -1.69
N ASP A 636 1.92 -6.01 -2.82
CA ASP A 636 3.12 -6.79 -3.16
C ASP A 636 4.39 -5.90 -3.21
N GLN A 637 4.22 -4.61 -3.45
CA GLN A 637 5.29 -3.61 -3.45
C GLN A 637 5.45 -2.87 -2.10
N GLY A 638 4.65 -3.25 -1.09
CA GLY A 638 4.67 -2.63 0.23
C GLY A 638 4.11 -1.21 0.26
N VAL A 639 3.22 -0.87 -0.67
CA VAL A 639 2.52 0.42 -0.73
C VAL A 639 1.08 0.25 -0.30
N GLU A 640 0.63 1.11 0.61
CA GLU A 640 -0.75 1.12 1.09
C GLU A 640 -1.52 2.27 0.45
N VAL A 641 -2.58 1.92 -0.28
CA VAL A 641 -3.56 2.85 -0.86
C VAL A 641 -4.94 2.42 -0.38
N HIS A 642 -5.78 3.35 0.03
CA HIS A 642 -7.13 3.01 0.47
C HIS A 642 -7.99 2.55 -0.72
N ASP A 643 -8.76 1.47 -0.54
CA ASP A 643 -9.59 0.88 -1.61
C ASP A 643 -10.52 1.89 -2.29
N LYS A 644 -11.05 2.88 -1.54
CA LYS A 644 -11.99 3.86 -2.10
C LYS A 644 -11.44 4.67 -3.29
N HIS A 645 -10.13 4.91 -3.32
CA HIS A 645 -9.50 5.63 -4.44
C HIS A 645 -9.54 4.80 -5.72
N VAL A 646 -9.26 3.50 -5.62
CA VAL A 646 -9.36 2.58 -6.75
C VAL A 646 -10.82 2.40 -7.18
N GLU A 647 -11.73 2.27 -6.20
CA GLU A 647 -13.18 2.16 -6.44
C GLU A 647 -13.72 3.37 -7.22
N MET A 648 -13.23 4.59 -6.94
CA MET A 648 -13.61 5.82 -7.67
C MET A 648 -13.26 5.72 -9.15
N ILE A 649 -12.06 5.28 -9.49
CA ILE A 649 -11.63 5.14 -10.89
C ILE A 649 -12.39 4.02 -11.60
N VAL A 650 -12.50 2.85 -10.96
CA VAL A 650 -13.23 1.69 -11.51
C VAL A 650 -14.70 2.02 -11.76
N ARG A 651 -15.32 2.86 -10.90
CA ARG A 651 -16.68 3.36 -11.12
C ARG A 651 -16.79 4.13 -12.44
N GLN A 652 -15.82 4.97 -12.76
CA GLN A 652 -15.82 5.73 -14.02
C GLN A 652 -15.58 4.83 -15.24
N MET A 653 -14.78 3.77 -15.10
CA MET A 653 -14.56 2.79 -16.18
C MET A 653 -15.83 2.02 -16.57
N LEU A 654 -16.78 1.88 -15.65
CA LEU A 654 -18.05 1.13 -15.82
C LEU A 654 -19.28 2.06 -15.92
N ARG A 655 -19.05 3.35 -16.14
CA ARG A 655 -20.12 4.37 -16.20
C ARG A 655 -21.05 4.19 -17.39
N ARG A 656 -20.57 3.69 -18.52
CA ARG A 656 -21.32 3.66 -19.80
C ARG A 656 -21.99 2.32 -20.06
N VAL A 657 -23.17 2.39 -20.64
CA VAL A 657 -23.99 1.26 -21.10
C VAL A 657 -24.17 1.36 -22.60
N ARG A 658 -23.92 0.27 -23.32
CA ARG A 658 -24.19 0.17 -24.76
C ARG A 658 -25.60 -0.34 -24.98
N ILE A 659 -26.39 0.39 -25.75
CA ILE A 659 -27.76 0.00 -26.10
C ILE A 659 -27.72 -1.15 -27.09
N VAL A 660 -28.37 -2.27 -26.74
CA VAL A 660 -28.48 -3.48 -27.59
C VAL A 660 -29.80 -3.44 -28.35
N ARG A 661 -30.91 -3.12 -27.63
CA ARG A 661 -32.24 -2.97 -28.21
C ARG A 661 -32.87 -1.69 -27.68
N THR A 662 -33.39 -0.88 -28.60
CA THR A 662 -33.98 0.43 -28.25
C THR A 662 -35.39 0.32 -27.73
N ASN A 663 -36.13 -0.71 -28.16
CA ASN A 663 -37.57 -0.87 -27.89
C ASN A 663 -38.35 0.45 -28.06
N ASP A 664 -39.09 0.89 -27.03
CA ASP A 664 -39.88 2.13 -27.05
C ASP A 664 -39.10 3.37 -26.57
N SER A 665 -37.77 3.29 -26.44
CA SER A 665 -36.94 4.42 -26.01
C SER A 665 -36.47 5.29 -27.17
N ASP A 666 -36.08 6.52 -26.86
CA ASP A 666 -35.52 7.49 -27.83
C ASP A 666 -34.02 7.27 -28.11
N PHE A 667 -33.40 6.21 -27.55
CA PHE A 667 -31.99 5.90 -27.75
C PHE A 667 -31.72 5.33 -29.14
N LEU A 668 -30.47 5.51 -29.63
CA LEU A 668 -30.03 4.93 -30.89
C LEU A 668 -29.41 3.52 -30.67
N PRO A 669 -29.54 2.62 -31.64
CA PRO A 669 -28.87 1.30 -31.57
C PRO A 669 -27.34 1.46 -31.49
N ASN A 670 -26.70 0.70 -30.61
CA ASN A 670 -25.24 0.75 -30.31
C ASN A 670 -24.75 2.09 -29.72
N GLU A 671 -25.64 2.96 -29.30
CA GLU A 671 -25.27 4.19 -28.60
C GLU A 671 -24.67 3.87 -27.22
N LEU A 672 -23.66 4.66 -26.81
CA LEU A 672 -23.08 4.62 -25.47
C LEU A 672 -23.75 5.68 -24.62
N VAL A 673 -24.57 5.26 -23.67
CA VAL A 673 -25.35 6.14 -22.81
C VAL A 673 -24.83 6.02 -21.37
N ASP A 674 -24.94 7.07 -20.58
CA ASP A 674 -24.67 7.03 -19.15
C ASP A 674 -25.62 6.07 -18.42
N SER A 675 -25.11 5.27 -17.51
CA SER A 675 -25.89 4.25 -16.79
C SER A 675 -27.04 4.85 -15.97
N THR A 676 -26.90 6.11 -15.52
CA THR A 676 -27.93 6.81 -14.74
C THR A 676 -29.03 7.32 -15.66
N LEU A 677 -28.67 7.93 -16.79
CA LEU A 677 -29.65 8.34 -17.81
C LEU A 677 -30.42 7.14 -18.33
N PHE A 678 -29.73 6.04 -18.61
CA PHE A 678 -30.36 4.78 -19.02
C PHE A 678 -31.36 4.25 -17.99
N ARG A 679 -31.01 4.26 -16.70
CA ARG A 679 -31.92 3.81 -15.62
C ARG A 679 -33.11 4.76 -15.48
N LYS A 680 -32.90 6.07 -15.48
CA LYS A 680 -33.98 7.06 -15.38
C LYS A 680 -34.96 6.92 -16.54
N ALA A 681 -34.46 6.86 -17.79
CA ALA A 681 -35.30 6.69 -18.98
C ALA A 681 -36.11 5.38 -18.92
N ASN A 682 -35.49 4.27 -18.54
CA ASN A 682 -36.18 3.00 -18.38
C ASN A 682 -37.23 3.02 -17.25
N GLN A 683 -36.97 3.66 -16.13
CA GLN A 683 -37.95 3.83 -15.06
C GLN A 683 -39.15 4.66 -15.53
N GLU A 684 -38.96 5.72 -16.35
CA GLU A 684 -40.05 6.51 -16.92
C GLU A 684 -40.87 5.69 -17.92
N LEU A 685 -40.20 4.89 -18.77
CA LEU A 685 -40.88 4.01 -19.73
C LEU A 685 -41.76 2.97 -19.00
N VAL A 686 -41.23 2.35 -17.98
CA VAL A 686 -41.96 1.38 -17.15
C VAL A 686 -43.18 2.06 -16.46
N LYS A 687 -43.00 3.26 -15.90
CA LYS A 687 -44.12 4.03 -15.32
C LYS A 687 -45.22 4.35 -16.36
N LYS A 688 -44.83 4.54 -17.65
CA LYS A 688 -45.76 4.80 -18.75
C LYS A 688 -46.30 3.49 -19.38
N GLY A 689 -45.95 2.31 -18.86
CA GLY A 689 -46.39 1.02 -19.39
C GLY A 689 -45.76 0.62 -20.72
N LYS A 690 -44.64 1.24 -21.12
CA LYS A 690 -43.86 0.96 -22.34
C LYS A 690 -42.74 -0.02 -22.09
N VAL A 691 -42.24 -0.63 -23.15
CA VAL A 691 -41.14 -1.59 -23.08
C VAL A 691 -39.80 -0.85 -22.89
N PRO A 692 -39.03 -1.13 -21.81
CA PRO A 692 -37.75 -0.48 -21.56
C PRO A 692 -36.68 -0.90 -22.57
N ALA A 693 -35.66 -0.06 -22.77
CA ALA A 693 -34.51 -0.38 -23.59
C ALA A 693 -33.64 -1.46 -22.92
N GLU A 694 -33.04 -2.32 -23.73
CA GLU A 694 -32.06 -3.30 -23.30
C GLU A 694 -30.63 -2.77 -23.54
N GLY A 695 -29.80 -2.75 -22.49
CA GLY A 695 -28.42 -2.29 -22.57
C GLY A 695 -27.47 -3.26 -21.88
N ARG A 696 -26.22 -3.25 -22.32
CA ARG A 696 -25.12 -4.02 -21.75
C ARG A 696 -24.07 -3.05 -21.20
N SER A 697 -23.68 -3.22 -19.95
CA SER A 697 -22.57 -2.46 -19.36
C SER A 697 -21.27 -2.73 -20.12
N GLU A 698 -20.54 -1.66 -20.43
CA GLU A 698 -19.25 -1.75 -21.15
C GLU A 698 -18.13 -1.30 -20.22
N LEU A 699 -17.07 -2.10 -20.12
CA LEU A 699 -15.84 -1.75 -19.43
C LEU A 699 -14.94 -0.97 -20.38
N MET A 700 -14.73 0.30 -20.07
CA MET A 700 -13.85 1.18 -20.86
C MET A 700 -12.53 1.41 -20.13
N GLY A 701 -11.43 1.39 -20.86
CA GLY A 701 -10.15 1.87 -20.34
C GLY A 701 -10.21 3.37 -20.02
N ILE A 702 -9.37 3.82 -19.09
CA ILE A 702 -9.35 5.23 -18.64
C ILE A 702 -9.18 6.22 -19.79
N THR A 703 -8.33 5.92 -20.79
CA THR A 703 -8.15 6.79 -21.98
C THR A 703 -9.44 6.92 -22.78
N LYS A 704 -10.16 5.82 -23.01
CA LYS A 704 -11.45 5.87 -23.71
C LYS A 704 -12.52 6.58 -22.87
N ALA A 705 -12.53 6.36 -21.56
CA ALA A 705 -13.48 6.99 -20.64
C ALA A 705 -13.30 8.52 -20.63
N SER A 706 -12.05 9.02 -20.63
CA SER A 706 -11.74 10.44 -20.69
C SER A 706 -12.17 11.11 -22.02
N LEU A 707 -12.09 10.37 -23.14
CA LEU A 707 -12.52 10.88 -24.46
C LEU A 707 -14.04 10.77 -24.67
N ALA A 708 -14.73 9.90 -23.94
CA ALA A 708 -16.17 9.68 -24.02
C ALA A 708 -16.97 10.56 -23.03
N THR A 709 -16.41 11.70 -22.61
CA THR A 709 -17.12 12.68 -21.77
C THR A 709 -18.16 13.44 -22.57
N ASP A 710 -19.15 14.01 -21.88
CA ASP A 710 -20.19 14.81 -22.52
C ASP A 710 -19.66 16.20 -22.95
N SER A 711 -18.62 16.73 -22.26
CA SER A 711 -17.89 17.95 -22.65
C SER A 711 -16.83 17.63 -23.71
N TRP A 712 -17.08 18.06 -24.94
CA TRP A 712 -16.09 17.92 -26.03
C TRP A 712 -14.86 18.81 -25.81
N LEU A 713 -14.99 19.93 -25.09
CA LEU A 713 -13.87 20.80 -24.77
C LEU A 713 -12.90 20.12 -23.81
N SER A 714 -13.40 19.42 -22.80
CA SER A 714 -12.58 18.60 -21.88
C SER A 714 -11.85 17.50 -22.64
N ALA A 715 -12.54 16.76 -23.50
CA ALA A 715 -11.94 15.71 -24.32
C ALA A 715 -10.85 16.26 -25.27
N ALA A 716 -11.07 17.41 -25.90
CA ALA A 716 -10.13 18.07 -26.80
C ALA A 716 -8.87 18.58 -26.07
N SER A 717 -9.02 19.01 -24.81
CA SER A 717 -7.88 19.44 -23.99
C SER A 717 -7.01 18.27 -23.51
N PHE A 718 -7.57 17.08 -23.45
CA PHE A 718 -6.86 15.89 -22.99
C PHE A 718 -5.97 15.29 -24.08
N GLN A 719 -6.55 14.83 -25.18
CA GLN A 719 -5.83 14.14 -26.27
C GLN A 719 -6.66 14.14 -27.56
N GLU A 720 -6.00 13.92 -28.71
CA GLU A 720 -6.65 13.80 -30.02
C GLU A 720 -7.51 15.01 -30.40
N THR A 721 -7.03 16.21 -30.10
CA THR A 721 -7.74 17.49 -30.24
C THR A 721 -8.43 17.64 -31.61
N THR A 722 -7.73 17.34 -32.70
CA THR A 722 -8.27 17.49 -34.07
C THR A 722 -9.45 16.56 -34.31
N ARG A 723 -9.39 15.31 -33.86
CA ARG A 723 -10.47 14.34 -34.02
C ARG A 723 -11.70 14.75 -33.22
N VAL A 724 -11.51 15.12 -31.97
CA VAL A 724 -12.61 15.54 -31.07
C VAL A 724 -13.30 16.78 -31.60
N LEU A 725 -12.54 17.81 -32.03
CA LEU A 725 -13.11 19.01 -32.60
C LEU A 725 -13.89 18.74 -33.91
N THR A 726 -13.37 17.87 -34.78
CA THR A 726 -14.05 17.47 -36.00
C THR A 726 -15.38 16.77 -35.70
N GLU A 727 -15.38 15.82 -34.74
CA GLU A 727 -16.60 15.14 -34.32
C GLU A 727 -17.64 16.10 -33.69
N ALA A 728 -17.18 17.03 -32.85
CA ALA A 728 -18.03 18.01 -32.21
C ALA A 728 -18.71 18.93 -33.26
N VAL A 729 -17.96 19.41 -34.26
CA VAL A 729 -18.49 20.22 -35.36
C VAL A 729 -19.49 19.43 -36.19
N MET A 730 -19.18 18.17 -36.51
CA MET A 730 -20.09 17.30 -37.28
C MET A 730 -21.42 17.04 -36.56
N LYS A 731 -21.33 16.82 -35.23
CA LYS A 731 -22.52 16.59 -34.38
C LYS A 731 -23.24 17.88 -33.99
N LYS A 732 -22.69 19.07 -34.29
CA LYS A 732 -23.19 20.38 -33.86
C LYS A 732 -23.42 20.43 -32.34
N SER A 733 -22.56 19.77 -31.58
CA SER A 733 -22.65 19.73 -30.12
C SER A 733 -22.20 21.07 -29.53
N THR A 734 -22.92 21.54 -28.51
CA THR A 734 -22.54 22.65 -27.63
C THR A 734 -21.93 22.06 -26.37
N ASP A 735 -20.97 22.77 -25.79
CA ASP A 735 -20.35 22.32 -24.53
C ASP A 735 -21.19 22.81 -23.33
#